data_bc5bcba0c640721ab5256da61147203b
#
_entry.id   bc5bcba0c640721ab5256da61147203b
#
_cell.length_a   1.000
_cell.length_b   1.000
_cell.length_c   1.000
_cell.angle_alpha   90.00
_cell.angle_beta   90.00
_cell.angle_gamma   90.00
#
_symmetry.space_group_name_H-M   'P 1'
#
loop_
_entity.id
_entity.type
_entity.pdbx_description
1 polymer ?
#
loop_
_entity_poly.entity_id
_entity_poly.type
_entity_poly.pdbx_seq_one_letter_code
_entity_poly.pdbx_strand_id
1 'polypeptide(L)'
;MRTRRLPDLALVVASLAAVVIAGGASARVDERAAGAAGWQGLLGSRPVPQLGDRWVVVLRGPSLAARVRRAPAGAATEAQMKTWTRAAREAQEAALARLAFRGAPIQPEHVFVRLFNGFAASLDARTLAVLGRSKDVAGVYPVRAAYPAAEARSVLATDAFAPGSGRRPDVGVPGLDGAGVTIALLDSGIDVDHPYIRRSLLRGIDVLDPNGLAMAAQNPTQPGRLERHGTELAGLIVGDGGPAGLHGVAPQASVRPIRVAGWQPDASGDVAVYARTDQLLAGLEAAVDPNQDGDAHDAARIALVGVVEPFSSFADGPLARATRGALSLGMLVIAPSGNDGPAGPSYGSVGGPGGTAGALAVAAADSRRTSPVVHVLLRSGLRVLVSGKQPLGGAVPPGEPVTAPVAALPERQAAVVGGESGLERQFDARGYSAVAGSAALLPPGPPTPEAVRELATAGARAVLVDGPLPAGSLGVDEAFEVPILGLPVGMGETVRQLLASGRPVELALGATAIEGNPDLAAVAPFSSEGLAFDGSPKPEVAAPGVGLATSEPGRGDEGAARYGTVSGSSAAAAIAAGAAALVVQARPDLDASGLRGVLVASARPIPGGSGVAAGTIDPAAATAIELVAEPPIATLGGRLAEGGEATGSVTVHNVSRRPLAIRVGAGATPSGVTLTAKPAARTLRPGATVEIRLIAAVEARPGAPGALEGVLRVTARAGGVLRVPWAIAVPASDRALLDGVRLSTAAFKPSDTQPAVLSLVAGRVDGSIDRPQLLPLKSLTIDLYRGRRNLGRLVGLRDVLPGRYAFGITGRGPRGARLAPAGYELAIVATPVGGGRPEESRVVFRVR
;
A
#
# COMPACT_ATOMS: atom_id res chain seq x y z
N MET A 1 56.12 38.81 -4.76
CA MET A 1 56.14 37.36 -4.90
C MET A 1 54.71 36.89 -5.15
N ARG A 2 54.51 36.12 -6.19
CA ARG A 2 53.22 35.96 -6.91
C ARG A 2 52.31 34.97 -6.20
N THR A 3 51.14 35.42 -5.76
CA THR A 3 49.99 34.62 -5.34
C THR A 3 49.23 34.15 -6.56
N ARG A 4 49.18 32.85 -6.84
CA ARG A 4 48.29 32.23 -7.82
C ARG A 4 46.93 31.99 -7.13
N ARG A 5 45.91 32.64 -7.63
CA ARG A 5 44.50 32.33 -7.35
C ARG A 5 44.14 30.98 -8.04
N LEU A 6 43.49 30.09 -7.29
CA LEU A 6 42.78 28.95 -7.81
C LEU A 6 41.36 29.42 -8.24
N PRO A 7 40.86 29.02 -9.36
CA PRO A 7 39.49 29.36 -9.78
C PRO A 7 38.46 28.42 -9.21
N ASP A 8 37.32 28.97 -8.99
CA ASP A 8 36.06 28.47 -8.50
C ASP A 8 35.71 26.96 -8.77
N LEU A 9 35.53 26.25 -7.69
CA LEU A 9 35.01 24.88 -7.65
C LEU A 9 33.47 24.83 -7.56
N ALA A 10 32.80 25.94 -7.83
CA ALA A 10 31.34 26.05 -7.65
C ALA A 10 30.49 25.78 -8.90
N LEU A 11 31.10 25.40 -10.02
CA LEU A 11 30.37 25.19 -11.29
C LEU A 11 30.39 23.71 -11.81
N VAL A 12 30.91 22.77 -11.05
CA VAL A 12 31.01 21.35 -11.47
C VAL A 12 29.95 20.44 -10.86
N VAL A 13 29.25 20.88 -9.83
CA VAL A 13 28.22 20.02 -9.18
C VAL A 13 26.86 20.06 -9.89
N ALA A 14 26.60 21.04 -10.72
CA ALA A 14 25.32 21.13 -11.48
C ALA A 14 25.29 20.34 -12.80
N SER A 15 26.41 19.73 -13.21
CA SER A 15 26.51 19.05 -14.51
C SER A 15 26.64 17.53 -14.44
N LEU A 16 26.67 16.93 -13.27
CA LEU A 16 26.84 15.46 -13.12
C LEU A 16 25.53 14.68 -12.94
N ALA A 17 24.38 15.34 -12.95
CA ALA A 17 23.07 14.69 -12.98
C ALA A 17 22.55 14.36 -14.40
N ALA A 18 23.38 14.59 -15.45
CA ALA A 18 22.98 14.44 -16.86
C ALA A 18 23.79 13.42 -17.65
N VAL A 19 24.57 12.56 -17.05
CA VAL A 19 25.39 11.58 -17.77
C VAL A 19 25.20 10.19 -17.18
N VAL A 20 24.40 9.40 -17.81
CA VAL A 20 24.61 8.06 -18.38
C VAL A 20 23.30 7.61 -19.03
N ILE A 21 23.16 7.88 -20.30
CA ILE A 21 22.19 7.18 -21.14
C ILE A 21 22.96 6.71 -22.37
N ALA A 22 23.58 5.57 -22.26
CA ALA A 22 24.10 4.87 -23.40
C ALA A 22 23.08 3.85 -23.89
N GLY A 23 22.51 4.08 -25.06
CA GLY A 23 21.95 3.05 -25.91
C GLY A 23 20.50 2.67 -25.69
N GLY A 24 19.59 3.39 -26.33
CA GLY A 24 18.20 3.01 -26.46
C GLY A 24 17.24 3.91 -25.63
N ALA A 25 15.94 3.86 -25.89
CA ALA A 25 14.97 4.61 -25.13
C ALA A 25 14.95 4.12 -23.66
N SER A 26 15.64 4.77 -22.74
CA SER A 26 15.50 4.50 -21.30
C SER A 26 14.31 5.27 -20.77
N ALA A 27 13.36 4.57 -20.15
CA ALA A 27 12.28 5.18 -19.41
C ALA A 27 12.84 5.58 -18.03
N ARG A 28 12.88 6.86 -17.73
CA ARG A 28 13.05 7.35 -16.35
C ARG A 28 11.70 7.75 -15.84
N VAL A 29 11.31 7.15 -14.75
CA VAL A 29 10.14 7.55 -13.97
C VAL A 29 10.64 8.55 -12.93
N ASP A 30 10.18 9.79 -12.99
CA ASP A 30 10.37 10.72 -11.89
C ASP A 30 9.28 10.42 -10.83
N GLU A 31 9.61 9.58 -9.87
CA GLU A 31 8.70 9.19 -8.79
C GLU A 31 8.27 10.39 -7.92
N ARG A 32 9.02 11.50 -7.94
CA ARG A 32 8.61 12.75 -7.27
C ARG A 32 7.33 13.36 -7.89
N ALA A 33 7.00 12.97 -9.11
CA ALA A 33 5.78 13.40 -9.78
C ALA A 33 4.67 12.33 -9.77
N ALA A 34 4.96 11.13 -9.29
CA ALA A 34 4.00 10.02 -9.26
C ALA A 34 3.02 10.09 -8.08
N GLY A 35 3.30 10.92 -7.07
CA GLY A 35 2.32 11.27 -6.05
C GLY A 35 1.60 12.57 -6.42
N ALA A 36 0.46 12.85 -5.84
CA ALA A 36 0.02 14.23 -5.72
C ALA A 36 1.23 15.02 -5.22
N ALA A 37 1.66 16.05 -5.96
CA ALA A 37 2.89 16.77 -5.64
C ALA A 37 2.87 17.18 -4.16
N GLY A 38 3.79 16.64 -3.36
CA GLY A 38 3.86 16.85 -1.92
C GLY A 38 2.95 15.97 -1.06
N TRP A 39 2.13 15.05 -1.61
CA TRP A 39 1.32 14.15 -0.80
C TRP A 39 2.19 12.98 -0.32
N GLN A 40 2.35 12.93 0.97
CA GLN A 40 3.08 11.90 1.70
C GLN A 40 2.08 11.18 2.60
N GLY A 41 2.30 9.91 2.90
CA GLY A 41 1.40 9.19 3.79
C GLY A 41 1.20 9.93 5.12
N LEU A 42 0.03 9.77 5.73
CA LEU A 42 -0.30 10.45 7.01
C LEU A 42 0.59 10.00 8.19
N LEU A 43 1.29 8.88 8.07
CA LEU A 43 2.20 8.36 9.08
C LEU A 43 3.68 8.61 8.77
N GLY A 44 4.03 9.63 8.04
CA GLY A 44 5.42 10.02 7.84
C GLY A 44 5.84 10.19 6.38
N SER A 45 7.00 10.82 6.19
CA SER A 45 7.60 10.97 4.87
C SER A 45 8.16 9.65 4.38
N ARG A 46 8.03 9.42 3.07
CA ARG A 46 8.65 8.28 2.43
C ARG A 46 9.97 8.69 1.80
N PRO A 47 11.05 7.95 2.06
CA PRO A 47 12.30 8.15 1.36
C PRO A 47 12.10 7.91 -0.13
N VAL A 48 12.83 8.63 -0.97
CA VAL A 48 12.86 8.37 -2.41
C VAL A 48 13.87 7.25 -2.67
N PRO A 49 13.45 6.05 -3.10
CA PRO A 49 14.34 4.91 -3.21
C PRO A 49 15.26 5.01 -4.42
N GLN A 50 16.40 4.32 -4.38
CA GLN A 50 17.24 4.10 -5.55
C GLN A 50 16.84 2.76 -6.22
N LEU A 51 15.88 2.79 -7.13
CA LEU A 51 15.39 1.58 -7.81
C LEU A 51 16.26 1.17 -9.01
N GLY A 52 16.97 2.10 -9.63
CA GLY A 52 17.72 1.87 -10.86
C GLY A 52 16.82 1.51 -12.04
N ASP A 53 17.39 0.87 -13.06
CA ASP A 53 16.67 0.43 -14.27
C ASP A 53 16.16 -1.02 -14.11
N ARG A 54 15.50 -1.33 -12.96
CA ARG A 54 14.97 -2.66 -12.65
C ARG A 54 13.54 -2.83 -13.12
N TRP A 55 13.27 -4.02 -13.67
CA TRP A 55 11.97 -4.36 -14.24
C TRP A 55 11.56 -5.78 -13.86
N VAL A 56 10.28 -5.99 -13.67
CA VAL A 56 9.69 -7.32 -13.60
C VAL A 56 9.12 -7.70 -14.95
N VAL A 57 9.56 -8.82 -15.49
CA VAL A 57 9.10 -9.38 -16.75
C VAL A 57 8.23 -10.60 -16.48
N VAL A 58 6.97 -10.54 -16.89
CA VAL A 58 6.04 -11.66 -16.80
C VAL A 58 6.05 -12.43 -18.12
N LEU A 59 6.26 -13.73 -18.05
CA LEU A 59 6.26 -14.64 -19.20
C LEU A 59 4.89 -15.31 -19.36
N ARG A 60 4.59 -15.78 -20.59
CA ARG A 60 3.32 -16.47 -20.89
C ARG A 60 3.30 -17.94 -20.49
N GLY A 61 4.47 -18.54 -20.24
CA GLY A 61 4.57 -19.92 -19.79
C GLY A 61 3.84 -20.15 -18.46
N PRO A 62 3.27 -21.35 -18.23
CA PRO A 62 2.58 -21.66 -16.98
C PRO A 62 3.57 -21.80 -15.83
N SER A 63 3.24 -21.24 -14.67
CA SER A 63 3.91 -21.47 -13.37
C SER A 63 3.38 -22.74 -12.70
N LEU A 64 3.96 -23.10 -11.55
CA LEU A 64 3.44 -24.16 -10.68
C LEU A 64 1.97 -23.85 -10.31
N ALA A 65 1.68 -22.66 -9.77
CA ALA A 65 0.33 -22.27 -9.38
C ALA A 65 -0.67 -22.32 -10.53
N ALA A 66 -0.25 -21.97 -11.76
CA ALA A 66 -1.12 -22.05 -12.93
C ALA A 66 -1.44 -23.51 -13.32
N ARG A 67 -0.56 -24.47 -13.04
CA ARG A 67 -0.77 -25.89 -13.27
C ARG A 67 -1.62 -26.52 -12.17
N VAL A 68 -1.34 -26.21 -10.90
CA VAL A 68 -2.16 -26.67 -9.75
C VAL A 68 -3.60 -26.22 -9.90
N ARG A 69 -3.85 -24.97 -10.27
CA ARG A 69 -5.22 -24.46 -10.49
C ARG A 69 -6.00 -25.19 -11.60
N ARG A 70 -5.30 -25.79 -12.57
CA ARG A 70 -5.93 -26.58 -13.66
C ARG A 70 -6.13 -28.03 -13.30
N ALA A 71 -5.45 -28.52 -12.28
CA ALA A 71 -5.61 -29.86 -11.76
C ALA A 71 -6.91 -29.95 -10.93
N PRO A 72 -7.52 -31.13 -10.79
CA PRO A 72 -8.59 -31.33 -9.81
C PRO A 72 -8.11 -30.94 -8.41
N ALA A 73 -8.99 -30.38 -7.61
CA ALA A 73 -8.65 -29.90 -6.26
C ALA A 73 -8.03 -31.05 -5.43
N GLY A 74 -6.88 -30.77 -4.81
CA GLY A 74 -6.14 -31.72 -3.99
C GLY A 74 -5.47 -32.89 -4.74
N ALA A 75 -5.49 -32.91 -6.08
CA ALA A 75 -4.93 -34.01 -6.86
C ALA A 75 -3.44 -33.88 -7.19
N ALA A 76 -2.82 -32.73 -6.98
CA ALA A 76 -1.40 -32.51 -7.29
C ALA A 76 -0.52 -33.13 -6.20
N THR A 77 0.30 -34.13 -6.56
CA THR A 77 1.27 -34.73 -5.64
C THR A 77 2.58 -33.92 -5.61
N GLU A 78 3.38 -34.09 -4.57
CA GLU A 78 4.72 -33.47 -4.45
C GLU A 78 5.57 -33.72 -5.71
N ALA A 79 5.66 -34.98 -6.15
CA ALA A 79 6.42 -35.36 -7.35
C ALA A 79 5.93 -34.66 -8.62
N GLN A 80 4.62 -34.46 -8.75
CA GLN A 80 4.04 -33.69 -9.85
C GLN A 80 4.40 -32.22 -9.75
N MET A 81 4.30 -31.61 -8.55
CA MET A 81 4.64 -30.20 -8.34
C MET A 81 6.14 -29.95 -8.64
N LYS A 82 7.03 -30.80 -8.15
CA LYS A 82 8.48 -30.75 -8.46
C LYS A 82 8.76 -30.83 -9.96
N THR A 83 8.04 -31.74 -10.65
CA THR A 83 8.15 -31.86 -12.11
C THR A 83 7.65 -30.61 -12.83
N TRP A 84 6.53 -30.02 -12.37
CA TRP A 84 5.96 -28.80 -12.97
C TRP A 84 6.81 -27.56 -12.72
N THR A 85 7.41 -27.45 -11.55
CA THR A 85 8.34 -26.36 -11.22
C THR A 85 9.60 -26.44 -12.09
N ARG A 86 10.17 -27.63 -12.26
CA ARG A 86 11.29 -27.86 -13.17
C ARG A 86 10.94 -27.48 -14.60
N ALA A 87 9.81 -27.96 -15.11
CA ALA A 87 9.35 -27.63 -16.48
C ALA A 87 9.06 -26.11 -16.66
N ALA A 88 8.62 -25.40 -15.61
CA ALA A 88 8.46 -23.95 -15.66
C ALA A 88 9.83 -23.24 -15.75
N ARG A 89 10.84 -23.71 -15.02
CA ARG A 89 12.22 -23.19 -15.07
C ARG A 89 12.86 -23.44 -16.43
N GLU A 90 12.79 -24.65 -16.96
CA GLU A 90 13.30 -24.99 -18.29
C GLU A 90 12.65 -24.14 -19.41
N ALA A 91 11.33 -23.92 -19.32
CA ALA A 91 10.61 -23.07 -20.26
C ALA A 91 11.06 -21.60 -20.17
N GLN A 92 11.40 -21.13 -18.97
CA GLN A 92 11.94 -19.79 -18.73
C GLN A 92 13.35 -19.65 -19.29
N GLU A 93 14.23 -20.60 -19.02
CA GLU A 93 15.60 -20.64 -19.58
C GLU A 93 15.59 -20.65 -21.11
N ALA A 94 14.71 -21.44 -21.70
CA ALA A 94 14.54 -21.46 -23.14
C ALA A 94 14.02 -20.10 -23.70
N ALA A 95 13.15 -19.41 -22.97
CA ALA A 95 12.70 -18.07 -23.34
C ALA A 95 13.85 -17.05 -23.25
N LEU A 96 14.64 -17.08 -22.18
CA LEU A 96 15.84 -16.23 -22.01
C LEU A 96 16.87 -16.47 -23.13
N ALA A 97 17.13 -17.74 -23.50
CA ALA A 97 18.00 -18.09 -24.60
C ALA A 97 17.51 -17.51 -25.94
N ARG A 98 16.19 -17.58 -26.21
CA ARG A 98 15.60 -16.97 -27.42
C ARG A 98 15.74 -15.45 -27.42
N LEU A 99 15.63 -14.80 -26.27
CA LEU A 99 15.82 -13.37 -26.11
C LEU A 99 17.29 -12.98 -26.34
N ALA A 100 18.22 -13.73 -25.80
CA ALA A 100 19.67 -13.54 -26.00
C ALA A 100 20.04 -13.65 -27.50
N PHE A 101 19.52 -14.66 -28.20
CA PHE A 101 19.71 -14.84 -29.64
C PHE A 101 19.18 -13.63 -30.46
N ARG A 102 18.16 -12.94 -29.94
CA ARG A 102 17.62 -11.71 -30.54
C ARG A 102 18.37 -10.44 -30.12
N GLY A 103 19.52 -10.57 -29.47
CA GLY A 103 20.39 -9.47 -29.04
C GLY A 103 19.94 -8.79 -27.74
N ALA A 104 19.20 -9.49 -26.91
CA ALA A 104 18.82 -9.09 -25.57
C ALA A 104 19.26 -10.16 -24.53
N PRO A 105 20.55 -10.29 -24.26
CA PRO A 105 21.04 -11.15 -23.19
C PRO A 105 20.57 -10.57 -21.85
N ILE A 106 19.88 -11.35 -21.03
CA ILE A 106 19.33 -10.96 -19.74
C ILE A 106 19.89 -11.87 -18.68
N GLN A 107 20.38 -11.29 -17.60
CA GLN A 107 20.75 -11.99 -16.39
C GLN A 107 19.73 -11.65 -15.30
N PRO A 108 18.86 -12.58 -14.91
CA PRO A 108 17.89 -12.36 -13.85
C PRO A 108 18.54 -12.14 -12.49
N GLU A 109 18.09 -11.14 -11.73
CA GLU A 109 18.39 -10.94 -10.31
C GLU A 109 17.50 -11.87 -9.46
N HIS A 110 16.23 -11.99 -9.84
CA HIS A 110 15.24 -12.91 -9.23
C HIS A 110 14.47 -13.67 -10.29
N VAL A 111 14.15 -14.92 -9.98
CA VAL A 111 13.42 -15.87 -10.85
C VAL A 111 12.12 -16.30 -10.14
N PHE A 112 11.01 -16.22 -10.84
CA PHE A 112 9.69 -16.57 -10.35
C PHE A 112 9.13 -17.72 -11.22
N VAL A 113 8.86 -18.87 -10.63
CA VAL A 113 8.33 -20.04 -11.35
C VAL A 113 7.18 -20.73 -10.61
N ARG A 114 6.99 -20.42 -9.32
CA ARG A 114 5.96 -21.02 -8.48
C ARG A 114 4.66 -20.25 -8.58
N LEU A 115 4.66 -18.98 -8.21
CA LEU A 115 3.46 -18.13 -8.16
C LEU A 115 3.01 -17.67 -9.55
N PHE A 116 3.96 -17.19 -10.34
CA PHE A 116 3.79 -16.86 -11.75
C PHE A 116 5.10 -17.14 -12.50
N ASN A 117 5.08 -17.15 -13.82
CA ASN A 117 6.30 -17.32 -14.60
C ASN A 117 6.85 -15.96 -14.99
N GLY A 118 8.08 -15.66 -14.56
CA GLY A 118 8.72 -14.37 -14.82
C GLY A 118 10.06 -14.22 -14.12
N PHE A 119 10.65 -13.08 -14.25
CA PHE A 119 11.92 -12.70 -13.62
C PHE A 119 12.01 -11.19 -13.38
N ALA A 120 12.93 -10.80 -12.50
CA ALA A 120 13.33 -9.42 -12.33
C ALA A 120 14.78 -9.25 -12.79
N ALA A 121 15.07 -8.14 -13.47
CA ALA A 121 16.40 -7.80 -13.94
C ALA A 121 16.56 -6.30 -14.18
N SER A 122 17.81 -5.82 -14.14
CA SER A 122 18.18 -4.52 -14.70
C SER A 122 18.17 -4.59 -16.23
N LEU A 123 17.40 -3.73 -16.87
CA LEU A 123 17.17 -3.79 -18.32
C LEU A 123 17.39 -2.44 -18.96
N ASP A 124 18.23 -2.41 -20.00
CA ASP A 124 18.35 -1.24 -20.85
C ASP A 124 17.16 -1.11 -21.81
N ALA A 125 17.02 0.03 -22.42
CA ALA A 125 15.91 0.31 -23.33
C ALA A 125 15.94 -0.53 -24.61
N ARG A 126 17.11 -0.99 -25.09
CA ARG A 126 17.19 -1.91 -26.21
C ARG A 126 16.56 -3.25 -25.87
N THR A 127 16.89 -3.78 -24.71
CA THR A 127 16.33 -5.02 -24.16
C THR A 127 14.82 -4.88 -23.95
N LEU A 128 14.35 -3.77 -23.37
CA LEU A 128 12.91 -3.47 -23.20
C LEU A 128 12.17 -3.47 -24.56
N ALA A 129 12.76 -2.88 -25.61
CA ALA A 129 12.18 -2.90 -26.93
C ALA A 129 12.11 -4.32 -27.55
N VAL A 130 13.07 -5.20 -27.27
CA VAL A 130 13.03 -6.62 -27.69
C VAL A 130 11.94 -7.36 -26.92
N LEU A 131 11.86 -7.17 -25.60
CA LEU A 131 10.85 -7.79 -24.73
C LEU A 131 9.42 -7.41 -25.16
N GLY A 132 9.17 -6.14 -25.44
CA GLY A 132 7.85 -5.64 -25.84
C GLY A 132 7.31 -6.24 -27.15
N ARG A 133 8.16 -6.93 -27.94
CA ARG A 133 7.80 -7.62 -29.18
C ARG A 133 7.88 -9.15 -29.07
N SER A 134 8.37 -9.67 -27.95
CA SER A 134 8.51 -11.11 -27.77
C SER A 134 7.15 -11.76 -27.53
N LYS A 135 6.91 -12.86 -28.23
CA LYS A 135 5.72 -13.69 -27.99
C LYS A 135 5.77 -14.41 -26.64
N ASP A 136 6.94 -14.57 -26.06
CA ASP A 136 7.15 -15.22 -24.77
C ASP A 136 6.74 -14.30 -23.60
N VAL A 137 6.70 -12.97 -23.82
CA VAL A 137 6.45 -11.97 -22.78
C VAL A 137 4.96 -11.61 -22.72
N ALA A 138 4.38 -11.68 -21.54
CA ALA A 138 3.03 -11.22 -21.25
C ALA A 138 2.98 -9.74 -20.86
N GLY A 139 4.01 -9.23 -20.18
CA GLY A 139 4.12 -7.84 -19.79
C GLY A 139 5.46 -7.51 -19.16
N VAL A 140 5.79 -6.22 -19.18
CA VAL A 140 6.97 -5.64 -18.53
C VAL A 140 6.49 -4.54 -17.60
N TYR A 141 6.95 -4.57 -16.37
CA TYR A 141 6.46 -3.73 -15.28
C TYR A 141 7.64 -3.06 -14.57
N PRO A 142 7.54 -1.78 -14.22
CA PRO A 142 8.59 -1.13 -13.44
C PRO A 142 8.63 -1.74 -12.02
N VAL A 143 9.83 -1.88 -11.47
CA VAL A 143 10.00 -2.14 -10.04
C VAL A 143 9.65 -0.87 -9.28
N ARG A 144 8.90 -1.00 -8.18
CA ARG A 144 8.52 0.09 -7.28
C ARG A 144 9.01 -0.19 -5.88
N ALA A 145 8.94 0.81 -5.02
CA ALA A 145 9.22 0.65 -3.61
C ALA A 145 7.95 0.29 -2.82
N ALA A 146 8.14 -0.55 -1.81
CA ALA A 146 7.15 -0.83 -0.78
C ALA A 146 7.75 -0.46 0.58
N TYR A 147 6.94 0.15 1.43
CA TYR A 147 7.38 0.72 2.70
C TYR A 147 6.68 0.03 3.86
N PRO A 148 7.33 -0.08 5.04
CA PRO A 148 6.65 -0.46 6.26
C PRO A 148 5.40 0.39 6.47
N ALA A 149 4.27 -0.25 6.78
CA ALA A 149 2.99 0.42 6.89
C ALA A 149 2.60 0.66 8.36
N ALA A 150 3.57 1.09 9.16
CA ALA A 150 3.35 1.52 10.54
C ALA A 150 4.41 2.52 10.98
N GLU A 151 4.04 3.34 11.97
CA GLU A 151 4.97 4.10 12.80
C GLU A 151 4.94 3.57 14.23
N ALA A 152 6.12 3.47 14.83
CA ALA A 152 6.26 3.04 16.20
C ALA A 152 7.24 3.93 16.95
N ARG A 153 7.01 4.09 18.24
CA ARG A 153 7.99 4.67 19.16
C ARG A 153 8.01 3.96 20.50
N SER A 154 9.21 3.88 21.06
CA SER A 154 9.51 3.32 22.36
C SER A 154 9.19 4.31 23.47
N VAL A 155 7.92 4.52 23.76
CA VAL A 155 7.52 5.16 25.01
C VAL A 155 6.40 4.34 25.61
N LEU A 156 6.70 3.74 26.74
CA LEU A 156 5.74 2.98 27.49
C LEU A 156 5.07 3.87 28.53
N ALA A 157 3.84 4.22 28.26
CA ALA A 157 2.93 4.43 29.35
C ALA A 157 2.57 3.04 29.90
N THR A 158 2.72 2.83 31.19
CA THR A 158 2.41 1.55 31.88
C THR A 158 0.97 1.09 31.67
N ASP A 159 0.07 2.00 31.36
CA ASP A 159 -1.33 1.77 31.04
C ASP A 159 -1.56 1.15 29.63
N ALA A 160 -0.60 1.25 28.70
CA ALA A 160 -0.67 0.56 27.40
C ALA A 160 -0.75 -0.96 27.58
N PHE A 161 -0.22 -1.52 28.64
CA PHE A 161 -0.26 -2.94 28.96
C PHE A 161 -1.47 -3.35 29.79
N ALA A 162 -2.27 -2.40 30.29
CA ALA A 162 -3.42 -2.72 31.14
C ALA A 162 -4.46 -3.54 30.37
N PRO A 163 -5.00 -4.62 30.97
CA PRO A 163 -6.10 -5.38 30.38
C PRO A 163 -7.30 -4.47 30.11
N GLY A 164 -7.89 -4.61 28.90
CA GLY A 164 -9.06 -3.83 28.51
C GLY A 164 -8.79 -2.37 28.11
N SER A 165 -7.53 -1.94 28.04
CA SER A 165 -7.15 -0.61 27.51
C SER A 165 -7.54 -0.41 26.04
N GLY A 166 -7.69 -1.50 25.26
CA GLY A 166 -7.83 -1.51 23.83
C GLY A 166 -6.49 -1.35 23.07
N ARG A 167 -5.38 -1.27 23.83
CA ARG A 167 -4.02 -1.22 23.28
C ARG A 167 -3.37 -2.60 23.23
N ARG A 168 -4.00 -3.61 23.80
CA ARG A 168 -3.58 -5.01 23.68
C ARG A 168 -4.22 -5.63 22.44
N PRO A 169 -3.58 -6.61 21.80
CA PRO A 169 -4.16 -7.34 20.69
C PRO A 169 -5.23 -8.35 21.16
N ASP A 170 -6.26 -7.90 21.84
CA ASP A 170 -7.30 -8.72 22.50
C ASP A 170 -8.33 -9.29 21.50
N VAL A 171 -7.84 -9.76 20.35
CA VAL A 171 -8.65 -10.45 19.33
C VAL A 171 -8.42 -11.94 19.47
N GLY A 172 -9.09 -12.56 20.47
CA GLY A 172 -8.89 -13.98 20.79
C GLY A 172 -10.13 -14.83 20.53
N VAL A 173 -9.94 -16.14 20.50
CA VAL A 173 -11.01 -17.15 20.51
C VAL A 173 -10.72 -18.08 21.67
N PRO A 174 -11.63 -18.23 22.65
CA PRO A 174 -11.39 -19.08 23.82
C PRO A 174 -10.98 -20.50 23.43
N GLY A 175 -9.87 -20.97 23.99
CA GLY A 175 -9.33 -22.33 23.73
C GLY A 175 -8.52 -22.46 22.44
N LEU A 176 -8.28 -21.37 21.71
CA LEU A 176 -7.42 -21.35 20.53
C LEU A 176 -6.25 -20.38 20.77
N ASP A 177 -5.05 -20.80 20.35
CA ASP A 177 -3.78 -20.07 20.54
C ASP A 177 -2.87 -20.08 19.31
N GLY A 178 -3.37 -20.66 18.19
CA GLY A 178 -2.65 -20.74 16.91
C GLY A 178 -1.71 -21.94 16.80
N ALA A 179 -1.72 -22.89 17.76
CA ALA A 179 -0.85 -24.05 17.73
C ALA A 179 -0.92 -24.82 16.40
N GLY A 180 0.28 -25.20 15.89
CA GLY A 180 0.41 -25.96 14.65
C GLY A 180 0.28 -25.13 13.37
N VAL A 181 0.11 -23.80 13.46
CA VAL A 181 -0.01 -22.92 12.29
C VAL A 181 1.27 -22.14 12.06
N THR A 182 1.79 -22.16 10.83
CA THR A 182 2.93 -21.36 10.41
C THR A 182 2.48 -20.13 9.63
N ILE A 183 2.98 -18.96 10.05
CA ILE A 183 2.81 -17.68 9.38
C ILE A 183 4.15 -17.24 8.80
N ALA A 184 4.22 -17.00 7.50
CA ALA A 184 5.37 -16.33 6.89
C ALA A 184 5.21 -14.82 7.08
N LEU A 185 6.17 -14.16 7.74
CA LEU A 185 6.17 -12.71 7.93
C LEU A 185 7.18 -12.06 6.98
N LEU A 186 6.67 -11.44 5.91
CA LEU A 186 7.45 -10.73 4.91
C LEU A 186 7.57 -9.26 5.31
N ASP A 187 8.73 -8.89 5.87
CA ASP A 187 8.93 -7.57 6.46
C ASP A 187 10.41 -7.17 6.47
N SER A 188 10.78 -6.22 7.34
CA SER A 188 12.16 -5.99 7.75
C SER A 188 12.65 -7.14 8.62
N GLY A 189 13.94 -7.11 9.00
CA GLY A 189 14.51 -8.11 9.91
C GLY A 189 13.84 -8.12 11.29
N ILE A 190 13.99 -9.22 12.00
CA ILE A 190 13.43 -9.44 13.35
C ILE A 190 14.56 -9.56 14.38
N ASP A 191 14.38 -9.01 15.57
CA ASP A 191 15.22 -9.28 16.75
C ASP A 191 14.92 -10.71 17.26
N VAL A 192 15.68 -11.69 16.73
CA VAL A 192 15.46 -13.11 17.01
C VAL A 192 15.77 -13.50 18.47
N ASP A 193 16.47 -12.64 19.21
CA ASP A 193 16.82 -12.85 20.61
C ASP A 193 15.83 -12.21 21.57
N HIS A 194 14.82 -11.49 21.06
CA HIS A 194 13.83 -10.85 21.92
C HIS A 194 13.01 -11.91 22.69
N PRO A 195 13.00 -11.90 24.05
CA PRO A 195 12.43 -12.98 24.84
C PRO A 195 10.93 -13.19 24.61
N TYR A 196 10.20 -12.16 24.21
CA TYR A 196 8.76 -12.16 23.96
C TYR A 196 8.34 -12.96 22.72
N ILE A 197 9.23 -13.13 21.72
CA ILE A 197 8.90 -13.76 20.44
C ILE A 197 9.78 -14.96 20.08
N ARG A 198 11.02 -15.03 20.60
CA ARG A 198 12.06 -15.99 20.16
C ARG A 198 11.63 -17.45 20.13
N ARG A 199 10.71 -17.86 21.02
CA ARG A 199 10.26 -19.27 21.13
C ARG A 199 9.39 -19.71 19.96
N SER A 200 8.75 -18.76 19.29
CA SER A 200 7.81 -18.99 18.18
C SER A 200 8.45 -18.72 16.81
N LEU A 201 9.74 -18.33 16.76
CA LEU A 201 10.41 -18.03 15.51
C LEU A 201 11.03 -19.30 14.89
N LEU A 202 10.74 -19.52 13.63
CA LEU A 202 11.42 -20.49 12.76
C LEU A 202 12.66 -19.85 12.12
N ARG A 203 13.53 -20.68 11.51
CA ARG A 203 14.67 -20.18 10.75
C ARG A 203 14.20 -19.23 9.65
N GLY A 204 14.72 -18.00 9.65
CA GLY A 204 14.40 -16.95 8.70
C GLY A 204 15.03 -17.15 7.32
N ILE A 205 14.49 -16.44 6.34
CA ILE A 205 14.99 -16.32 4.97
C ILE A 205 15.27 -14.85 4.70
N ASP A 206 16.49 -14.52 4.27
CA ASP A 206 16.84 -13.13 3.93
C ASP A 206 16.93 -12.98 2.41
N VAL A 207 16.05 -12.14 1.84
CA VAL A 207 16.03 -11.86 0.40
C VAL A 207 17.07 -10.80 0.01
N LEU A 208 17.45 -9.94 0.97
CA LEU A 208 18.44 -8.88 0.75
C LEU A 208 19.87 -9.42 0.87
N ASP A 209 20.08 -10.38 1.76
CA ASP A 209 21.34 -11.09 1.93
C ASP A 209 21.09 -12.61 1.92
N PRO A 210 21.38 -13.31 0.82
CA PRO A 210 21.15 -14.75 0.72
C PRO A 210 21.86 -15.60 1.80
N ASN A 211 22.86 -15.06 2.48
CA ASN A 211 23.56 -15.70 3.59
C ASN A 211 23.01 -15.28 4.97
N GLY A 212 22.08 -14.34 5.00
CA GLY A 212 21.46 -13.80 6.21
C GLY A 212 20.41 -14.73 6.81
N LEU A 213 20.01 -14.41 8.04
CA LEU A 213 18.99 -15.14 8.81
C LEU A 213 17.71 -14.34 9.04
N ALA A 214 17.48 -13.32 8.26
CA ALA A 214 16.35 -12.37 8.41
C ALA A 214 16.36 -11.64 9.77
N MET A 215 17.53 -11.37 10.31
CA MET A 215 17.70 -10.61 11.55
C MET A 215 17.54 -9.10 11.31
N ALA A 216 17.09 -8.40 12.34
CA ALA A 216 17.01 -6.94 12.33
C ALA A 216 18.42 -6.33 12.15
N ALA A 217 18.65 -5.70 11.02
CA ALA A 217 19.92 -5.08 10.70
C ALA A 217 20.03 -3.68 11.34
N GLN A 218 21.27 -3.33 11.68
CA GLN A 218 21.60 -2.01 12.19
C GLN A 218 21.71 -1.01 11.03
N ASN A 219 21.27 0.22 11.24
CA ASN A 219 21.49 1.30 10.29
C ASN A 219 22.99 1.50 10.07
N PRO A 220 23.49 1.42 8.81
CA PRO A 220 24.92 1.50 8.53
C PRO A 220 25.53 2.88 8.82
N THR A 221 24.72 3.95 8.86
CA THR A 221 25.17 5.34 9.12
C THR A 221 24.83 5.84 10.53
N GLN A 222 23.92 5.15 11.25
CA GLN A 222 23.45 5.52 12.58
C GLN A 222 23.52 4.30 13.54
N PRO A 223 24.64 4.08 14.19
CA PRO A 223 24.80 2.97 15.14
C PRO A 223 23.75 2.98 16.24
N GLY A 224 23.23 1.80 16.59
CA GLY A 224 22.17 1.64 17.60
C GLY A 224 20.76 1.73 17.06
N ARG A 225 20.54 2.17 15.82
CA ARG A 225 19.23 2.18 15.17
C ARG A 225 19.01 0.88 14.39
N LEU A 226 18.17 0.01 14.90
CA LEU A 226 17.81 -1.26 14.28
C LEU A 226 16.59 -1.13 13.36
N GLU A 227 16.48 -2.07 12.41
CA GLU A 227 15.19 -2.33 11.75
C GLU A 227 14.18 -2.77 12.82
N ARG A 228 12.99 -2.21 12.84
CA ARG A 228 12.03 -2.37 13.95
C ARG A 228 10.79 -3.15 13.55
N HIS A 229 10.23 -2.80 12.42
CA HIS A 229 8.87 -3.13 12.02
C HIS A 229 8.55 -4.63 12.06
N GLY A 230 9.45 -5.49 11.56
CA GLY A 230 9.27 -6.95 11.62
C GLY A 230 9.19 -7.49 13.05
N THR A 231 9.97 -6.94 13.98
CA THR A 231 9.94 -7.31 15.40
C THR A 231 8.61 -6.93 16.05
N GLU A 232 8.12 -5.74 15.73
CA GLU A 232 6.86 -5.20 16.24
C GLU A 232 5.67 -6.04 15.78
N LEU A 233 5.62 -6.39 14.49
CA LEU A 233 4.55 -7.24 13.95
C LEU A 233 4.60 -8.67 14.49
N ALA A 234 5.79 -9.25 14.65
CA ALA A 234 5.95 -10.56 15.26
C ALA A 234 5.40 -10.59 16.70
N GLY A 235 5.64 -9.54 17.49
CA GLY A 235 5.10 -9.40 18.83
C GLY A 235 3.58 -9.36 18.89
N LEU A 236 2.92 -8.68 17.94
CA LEU A 236 1.46 -8.66 17.84
C LEU A 236 0.88 -10.03 17.50
N ILE A 237 1.61 -10.87 16.76
CA ILE A 237 1.14 -12.19 16.33
C ILE A 237 1.40 -13.24 17.41
N VAL A 238 2.67 -13.42 17.80
CA VAL A 238 3.13 -14.58 18.58
C VAL A 238 3.77 -14.22 19.91
N GLY A 239 3.72 -12.97 20.34
CA GLY A 239 4.30 -12.56 21.60
C GLY A 239 3.75 -13.37 22.77
N ASP A 240 4.63 -13.72 23.74
CA ASP A 240 4.23 -14.46 24.94
C ASP A 240 5.10 -14.06 26.15
N GLY A 241 4.47 -13.95 27.32
CA GLY A 241 5.17 -13.61 28.56
C GLY A 241 5.62 -12.16 28.67
N GLY A 242 4.93 -11.22 28.04
CA GLY A 242 5.20 -9.79 28.13
C GLY A 242 4.72 -9.12 29.43
N PRO A 243 5.01 -7.81 29.61
CA PRO A 243 4.59 -7.04 30.77
C PRO A 243 3.08 -7.10 31.01
N ALA A 244 2.66 -7.14 32.27
CA ALA A 244 1.25 -7.25 32.69
C ALA A 244 0.47 -8.38 31.99
N GLY A 245 1.16 -9.45 31.60
CA GLY A 245 0.55 -10.55 30.84
C GLY A 245 0.22 -10.20 29.38
N LEU A 246 0.94 -9.26 28.79
CA LEU A 246 0.84 -8.96 27.37
C LEU A 246 1.16 -10.22 26.55
N HIS A 247 0.35 -10.52 25.54
CA HIS A 247 0.55 -11.60 24.58
C HIS A 247 0.05 -11.19 23.20
N GLY A 248 0.54 -11.86 22.17
CA GLY A 248 0.04 -11.73 20.79
C GLY A 248 -1.30 -12.46 20.61
N VAL A 249 -1.86 -12.34 19.42
CA VAL A 249 -3.17 -12.96 19.09
C VAL A 249 -3.09 -14.48 19.01
N ALA A 250 -1.98 -15.03 18.55
CA ALA A 250 -1.77 -16.47 18.35
C ALA A 250 -0.39 -16.90 18.94
N PRO A 251 -0.25 -16.91 20.28
CA PRO A 251 1.06 -17.04 20.92
C PRO A 251 1.73 -18.41 20.72
N GLN A 252 0.98 -19.45 20.32
CA GLN A 252 1.53 -20.76 19.99
C GLN A 252 1.65 -21.04 18.49
N ALA A 253 1.34 -20.06 17.63
CA ALA A 253 1.67 -20.13 16.21
C ALA A 253 3.18 -20.00 16.01
N SER A 254 3.68 -20.46 14.86
CA SER A 254 5.08 -20.25 14.47
C SER A 254 5.18 -19.14 13.43
N VAL A 255 6.16 -18.27 13.56
CA VAL A 255 6.48 -17.25 12.56
C VAL A 255 7.79 -17.62 11.84
N ARG A 256 7.75 -17.67 10.51
CA ARG A 256 8.93 -17.70 9.65
C ARG A 256 9.24 -16.31 9.15
N PRO A 257 10.30 -15.67 9.66
CA PRO A 257 10.73 -14.37 9.17
C PRO A 257 11.24 -14.48 7.72
N ILE A 258 10.77 -13.58 6.86
CA ILE A 258 11.28 -13.41 5.49
C ILE A 258 11.62 -11.93 5.33
N ARG A 259 12.90 -11.60 5.38
CA ARG A 259 13.37 -10.23 5.27
C ARG A 259 13.35 -9.79 3.81
N VAL A 260 12.38 -8.95 3.45
CA VAL A 260 12.19 -8.38 2.10
C VAL A 260 12.44 -6.88 2.08
N ALA A 261 12.39 -6.22 3.23
CA ALA A 261 12.68 -4.82 3.42
C ALA A 261 13.91 -4.65 4.33
N GLY A 262 14.64 -3.56 4.17
CA GLY A 262 15.82 -3.29 4.99
C GLY A 262 16.46 -1.97 4.61
N TRP A 263 17.55 -1.62 5.29
CA TRP A 263 18.33 -0.44 5.00
C TRP A 263 18.92 -0.52 3.59
N GLN A 264 18.41 0.31 2.70
CA GLN A 264 18.82 0.39 1.30
C GLN A 264 19.07 1.87 0.93
N PRO A 265 19.98 2.15 -0.05
CA PRO A 265 20.28 3.51 -0.47
C PRO A 265 19.04 4.25 -0.95
N ASP A 266 18.90 5.52 -0.57
CA ASP A 266 17.90 6.43 -1.11
C ASP A 266 18.48 7.46 -2.09
N ALA A 267 17.63 8.27 -2.70
CA ALA A 267 18.05 9.25 -3.69
C ALA A 267 18.80 10.45 -3.10
N SER A 268 18.81 10.63 -1.77
CA SER A 268 19.60 11.66 -1.08
C SER A 268 21.05 11.23 -0.85
N GLY A 269 21.35 9.95 -1.04
CA GLY A 269 22.65 9.34 -0.74
C GLY A 269 22.74 8.79 0.70
N ASP A 270 21.67 8.82 1.44
CA ASP A 270 21.52 8.18 2.76
C ASP A 270 20.88 6.77 2.59
N VAL A 271 20.49 6.15 3.68
CA VAL A 271 19.83 4.86 3.70
C VAL A 271 18.46 4.94 4.36
N ALA A 272 17.53 4.16 3.84
CA ALA A 272 16.18 4.05 4.37
C ALA A 272 15.67 2.61 4.33
N VAL A 273 14.71 2.29 5.20
CA VAL A 273 14.08 0.97 5.21
C VAL A 273 12.95 0.94 4.19
N TYR A 274 13.14 0.15 3.15
CA TYR A 274 12.11 -0.16 2.17
C TYR A 274 12.35 -1.53 1.52
N ALA A 275 11.35 -2.06 0.84
CA ALA A 275 11.46 -3.20 -0.06
C ALA A 275 11.32 -2.73 -1.52
N ARG A 276 11.83 -3.51 -2.45
CA ARG A 276 11.50 -3.38 -3.86
C ARG A 276 10.45 -4.44 -4.25
N THR A 277 9.62 -4.16 -5.26
CA THR A 277 8.63 -5.11 -5.78
C THR A 277 9.24 -6.49 -6.08
N ASP A 278 10.44 -6.52 -6.66
CA ASP A 278 11.15 -7.77 -7.00
C ASP A 278 11.57 -8.57 -5.76
N GLN A 279 12.01 -7.89 -4.69
CA GLN A 279 12.34 -8.51 -3.40
C GLN A 279 11.09 -9.06 -2.71
N LEU A 280 9.99 -8.31 -2.74
CA LEU A 280 8.70 -8.76 -2.20
C LEU A 280 8.18 -10.00 -2.93
N LEU A 281 8.29 -10.02 -4.26
CA LEU A 281 7.92 -11.19 -5.07
C LEU A 281 8.81 -12.40 -4.75
N ALA A 282 10.10 -12.21 -4.56
CA ALA A 282 11.04 -13.27 -4.16
C ALA A 282 10.71 -13.82 -2.76
N GLY A 283 10.32 -12.95 -1.82
CA GLY A 283 9.86 -13.37 -0.51
C GLY A 283 8.56 -14.19 -0.57
N LEU A 284 7.61 -13.82 -1.40
CA LEU A 284 6.38 -14.61 -1.62
C LEU A 284 6.67 -15.97 -2.27
N GLU A 285 7.62 -16.05 -3.23
CA GLU A 285 8.10 -17.33 -3.80
C GLU A 285 8.74 -18.22 -2.72
N ALA A 286 9.51 -17.63 -1.80
CA ALA A 286 10.11 -18.35 -0.69
C ALA A 286 9.09 -18.80 0.37
N ALA A 287 8.00 -18.06 0.56
CA ALA A 287 6.95 -18.43 1.51
C ALA A 287 6.13 -19.65 1.09
N VAL A 288 6.02 -19.93 -0.21
CA VAL A 288 5.29 -21.11 -0.75
C VAL A 288 6.18 -22.34 -0.94
N ASP A 289 7.49 -22.19 -0.87
CA ASP A 289 8.46 -23.31 -0.97
C ASP A 289 9.71 -22.91 -0.18
N PRO A 290 9.62 -22.92 1.17
CA PRO A 290 10.69 -22.43 2.03
C PRO A 290 11.92 -23.32 2.09
N ASN A 291 11.80 -24.60 1.73
CA ASN A 291 12.91 -25.55 1.62
C ASN A 291 13.51 -25.61 0.19
N GLN A 292 12.89 -24.93 -0.78
CA GLN A 292 13.29 -24.80 -2.19
C GLN A 292 13.39 -26.14 -2.95
N ASP A 293 12.60 -27.15 -2.55
CA ASP A 293 12.62 -28.46 -3.20
C ASP A 293 11.72 -28.55 -4.45
N GLY A 294 10.93 -27.50 -4.70
CA GLY A 294 10.16 -27.32 -5.92
C GLY A 294 8.69 -27.72 -5.80
N ASP A 295 8.20 -28.09 -4.63
CA ASP A 295 6.77 -28.26 -4.38
C ASP A 295 6.23 -27.14 -3.46
N ALA A 296 4.99 -27.24 -3.02
CA ALA A 296 4.34 -26.26 -2.17
C ALA A 296 3.56 -26.90 -1.01
N HIS A 297 3.90 -28.15 -0.64
CA HIS A 297 3.23 -28.83 0.47
C HIS A 297 3.68 -28.30 1.83
N ASP A 298 4.86 -27.71 1.90
CA ASP A 298 5.40 -27.03 3.08
C ASP A 298 5.15 -25.51 3.08
N ALA A 299 4.32 -25.02 2.18
CA ALA A 299 3.91 -23.61 2.13
C ALA A 299 3.32 -23.15 3.47
N ALA A 300 3.67 -21.94 3.89
CA ALA A 300 2.97 -21.30 4.99
C ALA A 300 1.48 -21.15 4.67
N ARG A 301 0.60 -21.45 5.63
CA ARG A 301 -0.85 -21.30 5.44
C ARG A 301 -1.25 -19.82 5.29
N ILE A 302 -0.49 -18.94 5.91
CA ILE A 302 -0.70 -17.49 5.94
C ILE A 302 0.63 -16.80 5.63
N ALA A 303 0.60 -15.84 4.72
CA ALA A 303 1.70 -14.90 4.52
C ALA A 303 1.23 -13.51 4.93
N LEU A 304 1.79 -12.97 5.99
CA LEU A 304 1.65 -11.56 6.33
C LEU A 304 2.71 -10.76 5.57
N VAL A 305 2.27 -9.84 4.74
CA VAL A 305 3.15 -8.85 4.11
C VAL A 305 2.99 -7.54 4.87
N GLY A 306 4.03 -7.12 5.62
CA GLY A 306 3.97 -5.89 6.44
C GLY A 306 4.27 -4.61 5.68
N VAL A 307 4.69 -4.70 4.42
CA VAL A 307 5.06 -3.55 3.59
C VAL A 307 4.01 -3.27 2.52
N VAL A 308 3.89 -2.01 2.12
CA VAL A 308 2.91 -1.57 1.11
C VAL A 308 3.62 -0.85 -0.03
N GLU A 309 3.32 -1.26 -1.24
CA GLU A 309 3.60 -0.51 -2.47
C GLU A 309 2.45 0.50 -2.67
N PRO A 310 2.68 1.80 -2.46
CA PRO A 310 1.61 2.80 -2.45
C PRO A 310 0.86 2.89 -3.77
N PHE A 311 -0.46 3.05 -3.72
CA PHE A 311 -1.31 3.27 -4.91
C PHE A 311 -1.13 2.25 -6.03
N SER A 312 -0.77 1.01 -5.73
CA SER A 312 -0.44 0.00 -6.74
C SER A 312 -1.42 -1.17 -6.79
N SER A 313 -2.69 -0.91 -6.54
CA SER A 313 -3.77 -1.91 -6.53
C SER A 313 -4.20 -2.36 -7.95
N PHE A 314 -3.25 -2.71 -8.82
CA PHE A 314 -3.50 -3.14 -10.18
C PHE A 314 -3.98 -4.60 -10.26
N ALA A 315 -4.91 -4.86 -11.21
CA ALA A 315 -5.58 -6.17 -11.33
C ALA A 315 -4.69 -7.30 -11.88
N ASP A 316 -3.76 -7.00 -12.78
CA ASP A 316 -3.03 -7.99 -13.59
C ASP A 316 -1.51 -7.92 -13.44
N GLY A 317 -1.01 -7.02 -12.62
CA GLY A 317 0.42 -6.82 -12.36
C GLY A 317 1.09 -8.01 -11.66
N PRO A 318 2.41 -7.95 -11.47
CA PRO A 318 3.17 -9.02 -10.84
C PRO A 318 2.66 -9.40 -9.45
N LEU A 319 2.36 -8.43 -8.58
CA LEU A 319 1.80 -8.66 -7.24
C LEU A 319 0.44 -9.35 -7.30
N ALA A 320 -0.45 -8.92 -8.19
CA ALA A 320 -1.76 -9.56 -8.36
C ALA A 320 -1.66 -11.00 -8.88
N ARG A 321 -0.67 -11.30 -9.71
CA ARG A 321 -0.38 -12.66 -10.15
C ARG A 321 0.19 -13.51 -9.03
N ALA A 322 1.09 -12.95 -8.24
CA ALA A 322 1.71 -13.61 -7.11
C ALA A 322 0.68 -13.97 -6.03
N THR A 323 -0.19 -13.05 -5.62
CA THR A 323 -1.22 -13.31 -4.61
C THR A 323 -2.26 -14.33 -5.07
N ARG A 324 -2.70 -14.28 -6.34
CA ARG A 324 -3.56 -15.34 -6.90
C ARG A 324 -2.85 -16.70 -7.00
N GLY A 325 -1.55 -16.68 -7.31
CA GLY A 325 -0.70 -17.88 -7.28
C GLY A 325 -0.63 -18.47 -5.88
N ALA A 326 -0.42 -17.64 -4.87
CA ALA A 326 -0.37 -18.04 -3.47
C ALA A 326 -1.68 -18.72 -3.02
N LEU A 327 -2.84 -18.12 -3.31
CA LEU A 327 -4.14 -18.76 -3.04
C LEU A 327 -4.25 -20.16 -3.69
N SER A 328 -3.78 -20.29 -4.95
CA SER A 328 -3.84 -21.56 -5.68
C SER A 328 -2.90 -22.62 -5.09
N LEU A 329 -1.87 -22.21 -4.35
CA LEU A 329 -0.91 -23.07 -3.64
C LEU A 329 -1.24 -23.24 -2.14
N GLY A 330 -2.43 -22.80 -1.69
CA GLY A 330 -2.89 -22.99 -0.32
C GLY A 330 -2.44 -21.95 0.69
N MET A 331 -1.83 -20.83 0.25
CA MET A 331 -1.36 -19.74 1.10
C MET A 331 -2.22 -18.49 0.96
N LEU A 332 -2.82 -18.01 2.06
CA LEU A 332 -3.51 -16.73 2.11
C LEU A 332 -2.54 -15.59 2.36
N VAL A 333 -2.46 -14.64 1.44
CA VAL A 333 -1.73 -13.39 1.65
C VAL A 333 -2.63 -12.39 2.36
N ILE A 334 -2.21 -11.95 3.56
CA ILE A 334 -2.82 -10.88 4.34
C ILE A 334 -1.88 -9.68 4.27
N ALA A 335 -2.41 -8.51 3.96
CA ALA A 335 -1.60 -7.32 3.77
C ALA A 335 -2.34 -6.06 4.24
N PRO A 336 -1.61 -5.04 4.69
CA PRO A 336 -2.18 -3.74 5.04
C PRO A 336 -2.82 -3.06 3.83
N SER A 337 -3.84 -2.25 4.09
CA SER A 337 -4.43 -1.39 3.06
C SER A 337 -3.48 -0.25 2.66
N GLY A 338 -2.62 0.20 3.55
CA GLY A 338 -1.76 1.37 3.46
C GLY A 338 -2.12 2.43 4.50
N ASN A 339 -1.26 3.45 4.62
CA ASN A 339 -1.42 4.54 5.59
C ASN A 339 -1.50 5.90 4.87
N ASP A 340 -2.11 5.92 3.71
CA ASP A 340 -2.20 7.10 2.85
C ASP A 340 -3.51 7.86 3.04
N GLY A 341 -4.33 7.43 3.99
CA GLY A 341 -5.65 8.02 4.23
C GLY A 341 -6.61 7.78 3.07
N PRO A 342 -7.79 8.43 3.08
CA PRO A 342 -8.79 8.27 2.04
C PRO A 342 -8.35 8.92 0.72
N ALA A 343 -8.75 8.33 -0.39
CA ALA A 343 -8.64 8.90 -1.72
C ALA A 343 -9.96 8.68 -2.49
N GLY A 344 -10.09 9.19 -3.64
CA GLY A 344 -11.29 8.98 -4.42
C GLY A 344 -11.78 10.25 -5.11
N PRO A 345 -12.94 10.20 -5.72
CA PRO A 345 -14.07 9.34 -5.36
C PRO A 345 -14.14 7.99 -6.08
N SER A 346 -13.47 7.77 -7.23
CA SER A 346 -13.62 6.53 -8.01
C SER A 346 -12.67 5.44 -7.58
N TYR A 347 -11.39 5.76 -7.41
CA TYR A 347 -10.36 4.83 -6.95
C TYR A 347 -9.74 5.34 -5.66
N GLY A 348 -9.45 4.41 -4.74
CA GLY A 348 -8.91 4.71 -3.44
C GLY A 348 -7.39 4.79 -3.39
N SER A 349 -6.87 4.91 -2.18
CA SER A 349 -5.45 4.94 -1.86
C SER A 349 -4.84 3.57 -1.55
N VAL A 350 -5.63 2.50 -1.62
CA VAL A 350 -5.17 1.16 -1.24
C VAL A 350 -3.95 0.74 -2.03
N GLY A 351 -2.92 0.27 -1.34
CA GLY A 351 -1.65 -0.15 -1.92
C GLY A 351 -1.58 -1.64 -2.25
N GLY A 352 -0.51 -2.04 -2.91
CA GLY A 352 -0.20 -3.46 -3.13
C GLY A 352 0.65 -4.06 -2.02
N PRO A 353 0.54 -5.38 -1.74
CA PRO A 353 -0.33 -6.36 -2.40
C PRO A 353 -1.78 -6.38 -1.91
N GLY A 354 -2.15 -5.66 -0.82
CA GLY A 354 -3.50 -5.66 -0.23
C GLY A 354 -4.61 -5.35 -1.24
N GLY A 355 -4.42 -4.35 -2.11
CA GLY A 355 -5.37 -3.96 -3.15
C GLY A 355 -5.58 -5.00 -4.25
N THR A 356 -4.82 -6.11 -4.28
CA THR A 356 -4.98 -7.15 -5.31
C THR A 356 -6.11 -8.13 -4.98
N ALA A 357 -6.72 -8.71 -6.01
CA ALA A 357 -7.83 -9.65 -5.83
C ALA A 357 -7.47 -10.93 -5.07
N GLY A 358 -6.18 -11.32 -5.06
CA GLY A 358 -5.69 -12.54 -4.39
C GLY A 358 -5.31 -12.36 -2.93
N ALA A 359 -5.31 -11.13 -2.39
CA ALA A 359 -4.95 -10.84 -1.01
C ALA A 359 -6.16 -10.41 -0.18
N LEU A 360 -6.06 -10.57 1.13
CA LEU A 360 -6.96 -9.96 2.11
C LEU A 360 -6.34 -8.64 2.58
N ALA A 361 -6.97 -7.52 2.22
CA ALA A 361 -6.53 -6.19 2.67
C ALA A 361 -7.17 -5.84 4.01
N VAL A 362 -6.36 -5.30 4.92
CA VAL A 362 -6.77 -4.96 6.28
C VAL A 362 -6.58 -3.48 6.56
N ALA A 363 -7.64 -2.80 6.97
CA ALA A 363 -7.63 -1.43 7.47
C ALA A 363 -7.32 -1.40 8.98
N ALA A 364 -6.75 -0.29 9.46
CA ALA A 364 -6.60 -0.04 10.88
C ALA A 364 -7.88 0.52 11.49
N ALA A 365 -8.36 -0.06 12.59
CA ALA A 365 -9.44 0.46 13.42
C ALA A 365 -8.90 0.86 14.80
N ASP A 366 -9.50 1.88 15.40
CA ASP A 366 -9.18 2.28 16.76
C ASP A 366 -9.94 1.42 17.77
N SER A 367 -9.22 0.66 18.58
CA SER A 367 -9.78 -0.20 19.63
C SER A 367 -9.62 0.37 21.04
N ARG A 368 -8.99 1.53 21.19
CA ARG A 368 -8.77 2.16 22.49
C ARG A 368 -10.09 2.60 23.09
N ARG A 369 -10.35 2.21 24.33
CA ARG A 369 -11.60 2.54 25.02
C ARG A 369 -11.64 3.97 25.52
N THR A 370 -10.47 4.54 25.78
CA THR A 370 -10.29 5.88 26.30
C THR A 370 -9.26 6.63 25.49
N SER A 371 -9.38 7.95 25.42
CA SER A 371 -8.41 8.86 24.83
C SER A 371 -8.18 10.07 25.71
N PRO A 372 -6.99 10.69 25.67
CA PRO A 372 -6.74 11.92 26.36
C PRO A 372 -7.53 13.07 25.70
N VAL A 373 -8.16 13.87 26.53
CA VAL A 373 -8.86 15.11 26.14
C VAL A 373 -8.36 16.29 26.96
N VAL A 374 -8.42 17.48 26.40
CA VAL A 374 -8.01 18.70 27.07
C VAL A 374 -9.08 19.78 26.91
N HIS A 375 -9.27 20.62 27.91
CA HIS A 375 -10.13 21.79 27.78
C HIS A 375 -9.38 22.89 27.02
N VAL A 376 -9.91 23.29 25.88
CA VAL A 376 -9.35 24.31 25.00
C VAL A 376 -10.09 25.61 25.15
N LEU A 377 -9.38 26.73 25.27
CA LEU A 377 -9.87 28.08 25.10
C LEU A 377 -9.02 28.80 24.08
N LEU A 378 -9.60 29.07 22.91
CA LEU A 378 -8.99 29.89 21.87
C LEU A 378 -9.70 31.24 21.82
N ARG A 379 -8.98 32.36 21.91
CA ARG A 379 -9.55 33.71 22.00
C ARG A 379 -8.73 34.77 21.24
N SER A 380 -9.38 35.81 20.82
CA SER A 380 -8.73 37.02 20.32
C SER A 380 -9.23 38.24 21.16
N GLY A 381 -8.41 38.72 22.07
CA GLY A 381 -8.84 39.66 23.09
C GLY A 381 -9.98 39.07 23.97
N LEU A 382 -11.10 39.75 24.04
CA LEU A 382 -12.30 39.28 24.78
C LEU A 382 -13.19 38.32 23.94
N ARG A 383 -12.94 38.16 22.65
CA ARG A 383 -13.74 37.28 21.77
C ARG A 383 -13.25 35.86 21.92
N VAL A 384 -14.11 35.00 22.45
CA VAL A 384 -13.90 33.55 22.45
C VAL A 384 -14.20 32.99 21.07
N LEU A 385 -13.25 32.25 20.50
CA LEU A 385 -13.35 31.61 19.19
C LEU A 385 -13.74 30.13 19.35
N VAL A 386 -13.06 29.42 20.26
CA VAL A 386 -13.31 28.02 20.61
C VAL A 386 -13.27 27.88 22.13
N SER A 387 -14.22 27.16 22.71
CA SER A 387 -14.19 26.76 24.12
C SER A 387 -14.83 25.40 24.26
N GLY A 388 -14.16 24.46 24.93
CA GLY A 388 -14.69 23.13 25.19
C GLY A 388 -13.60 22.07 25.25
N LYS A 389 -14.01 20.84 25.47
CA LYS A 389 -13.12 19.67 25.45
C LYS A 389 -12.81 19.25 24.02
N GLN A 390 -11.55 18.98 23.75
CA GLN A 390 -11.06 18.51 22.47
C GLN A 390 -10.18 17.25 22.68
N PRO A 391 -10.28 16.24 21.81
CA PRO A 391 -9.36 15.10 21.82
C PRO A 391 -7.94 15.56 21.42
N LEU A 392 -6.94 14.90 21.99
CA LEU A 392 -5.55 15.09 21.62
C LEU A 392 -5.14 14.11 20.52
N GLY A 393 -4.50 14.63 19.48
CA GLY A 393 -4.10 13.85 18.30
C GLY A 393 -2.80 13.07 18.43
N GLY A 394 -2.21 12.94 19.63
CA GLY A 394 -1.00 12.15 19.76
C GLY A 394 0.00 12.54 20.83
N ALA A 395 -0.24 13.58 21.61
CA ALA A 395 0.62 13.93 22.75
C ALA A 395 -0.20 14.08 24.03
N VAL A 396 0.40 13.72 25.15
CA VAL A 396 -0.12 14.08 26.45
C VAL A 396 0.45 15.47 26.80
N PRO A 397 -0.38 16.48 27.08
CA PRO A 397 0.14 17.75 27.52
C PRO A 397 0.88 17.59 28.84
N PRO A 398 1.90 18.39 29.10
CA PRO A 398 2.51 18.47 30.42
C PRO A 398 1.39 18.75 31.44
N GLY A 399 1.54 18.24 32.66
CA GLY A 399 0.54 18.37 33.71
C GLY A 399 0.19 19.82 34.14
N GLU A 400 0.83 20.82 33.54
CA GLU A 400 0.57 22.24 33.77
C GLU A 400 -0.23 22.84 32.62
N PRO A 401 -1.14 23.79 32.88
CA PRO A 401 -1.86 24.53 31.85
C PRO A 401 -0.91 25.23 30.88
N VAL A 402 -1.16 25.12 29.59
CA VAL A 402 -0.38 25.76 28.55
C VAL A 402 -1.10 27.03 28.08
N THR A 403 -0.43 28.18 28.12
CA THR A 403 -0.92 29.41 27.47
C THR A 403 0.14 29.87 26.46
N ALA A 404 -0.27 30.10 25.23
CA ALA A 404 0.64 30.48 24.16
C ALA A 404 -0.06 31.37 23.10
N PRO A 405 0.62 32.36 22.54
CA PRO A 405 0.13 33.07 21.36
C PRO A 405 0.06 32.08 20.17
N VAL A 406 -0.87 32.33 19.25
CA VAL A 406 -0.95 31.52 18.03
C VAL A 406 -0.09 32.12 16.93
N ALA A 407 0.74 31.29 16.29
CA ALA A 407 1.51 31.64 15.09
C ALA A 407 0.99 30.79 13.90
N ALA A 408 0.55 31.44 12.82
CA ALA A 408 0.10 30.73 11.64
C ALA A 408 1.26 30.55 10.64
N LEU A 409 1.45 29.34 10.18
CA LEU A 409 2.44 29.01 9.16
C LEU A 409 1.92 29.37 7.76
N PRO A 410 2.75 29.92 6.86
CA PRO A 410 2.35 30.28 5.50
C PRO A 410 2.09 29.04 4.62
N GLU A 411 1.07 29.12 3.74
CA GLU A 411 0.64 28.03 2.86
C GLU A 411 1.75 27.47 1.95
N ARG A 412 2.72 28.29 1.56
CA ARG A 412 3.82 27.87 0.65
C ARG A 412 4.82 26.90 1.26
N GLN A 413 4.79 26.69 2.57
CA GLN A 413 5.73 25.78 3.25
C GLN A 413 5.30 24.29 3.17
N ALA A 414 4.06 24.03 2.82
CA ALA A 414 3.56 22.64 2.64
C ALA A 414 3.96 22.00 1.31
N ALA A 415 4.47 22.75 0.33
CA ALA A 415 4.54 22.30 -1.07
C ALA A 415 5.96 22.19 -1.66
N VAL A 416 7.05 22.16 -0.89
CA VAL A 416 8.39 22.02 -1.49
C VAL A 416 9.02 20.70 -1.13
N VAL A 417 8.93 19.79 -2.08
CA VAL A 417 9.74 18.58 -2.16
C VAL A 417 11.11 18.96 -2.73
N GLY A 418 12.15 18.85 -1.93
CA GLY A 418 13.52 18.91 -2.42
C GLY A 418 14.53 19.60 -1.50
N GLY A 419 15.29 18.84 -0.74
CA GLY A 419 16.68 19.17 -0.42
C GLY A 419 17.00 19.95 0.85
N GLU A 420 16.05 20.62 1.49
CA GLU A 420 16.25 21.23 2.79
C GLU A 420 15.36 20.55 3.83
N SER A 421 15.88 20.26 5.03
CA SER A 421 15.06 19.74 6.12
C SER A 421 13.92 20.72 6.40
N GLY A 422 12.72 20.23 6.64
CA GLY A 422 11.58 21.09 6.95
C GLY A 422 11.83 21.94 8.18
N LEU A 423 12.71 21.48 9.08
CA LEU A 423 13.16 22.16 10.28
C LEU A 423 13.86 23.48 9.96
N GLU A 424 14.75 23.55 8.95
CA GLU A 424 15.48 24.78 8.59
C GLU A 424 14.52 25.90 8.18
N ARG A 425 13.34 25.57 7.66
CA ARG A 425 12.31 26.54 7.26
C ARG A 425 11.59 27.19 8.43
N GLN A 426 11.69 26.61 9.62
CA GLN A 426 11.11 27.17 10.85
C GLN A 426 11.98 28.26 11.45
N PHE A 427 13.19 28.46 10.93
CA PHE A 427 14.13 29.46 11.39
C PHE A 427 14.36 30.54 10.33
N ASP A 428 14.51 31.79 10.79
CA ASP A 428 14.91 32.90 9.93
C ASP A 428 16.43 32.87 9.66
N ALA A 429 16.92 33.75 8.79
CA ALA A 429 18.32 33.84 8.45
C ALA A 429 19.25 34.20 9.64
N ARG A 430 18.67 34.55 10.79
CA ARG A 430 19.38 34.85 12.05
C ARG A 430 19.29 33.68 13.04
N GLY A 431 18.60 32.58 12.67
CA GLY A 431 18.38 31.41 13.51
C GLY A 431 17.24 31.56 14.53
N TYR A 432 16.36 32.56 14.40
CA TYR A 432 15.19 32.70 15.26
C TYR A 432 14.03 31.85 14.71
N SER A 433 13.43 31.05 15.58
CA SER A 433 12.26 30.23 15.23
C SER A 433 11.01 31.10 15.09
N ALA A 434 10.25 30.86 14.02
CA ALA A 434 8.96 31.52 13.78
C ALA A 434 7.86 31.05 14.75
N VAL A 435 8.04 29.91 15.45
CA VAL A 435 7.03 29.27 16.29
C VAL A 435 7.46 29.09 17.75
N ALA A 436 8.67 29.45 18.11
CA ALA A 436 9.16 29.31 19.49
C ALA A 436 8.24 29.97 20.50
N GLY A 437 7.81 29.24 21.51
CA GLY A 437 6.88 29.71 22.55
C GLY A 437 5.42 29.89 22.11
N SER A 438 5.08 29.60 20.86
CA SER A 438 3.74 29.77 20.26
C SER A 438 3.01 28.45 20.06
N ALA A 439 1.68 28.50 19.90
CA ALA A 439 0.89 27.45 19.33
C ALA A 439 0.93 27.59 17.79
N ALA A 440 1.53 26.62 17.12
CA ALA A 440 1.72 26.67 15.67
C ALA A 440 0.46 26.20 14.95
N LEU A 441 -0.17 27.05 14.14
CA LEU A 441 -1.28 26.66 13.26
C LEU A 441 -0.72 26.18 11.91
N LEU A 442 -0.90 24.89 11.61
CA LEU A 442 -0.49 24.28 10.36
C LEU A 442 -1.23 24.87 9.16
N PRO A 443 -0.61 24.90 7.96
CA PRO A 443 -1.30 25.18 6.71
C PRO A 443 -2.51 24.26 6.50
N PRO A 444 -3.49 24.61 5.64
CA PRO A 444 -4.57 23.69 5.28
C PRO A 444 -4.02 22.38 4.70
N GLY A 445 -4.56 21.26 5.15
CA GLY A 445 -4.17 19.92 4.73
C GLY A 445 -4.02 18.97 5.92
N PRO A 446 -3.84 17.64 5.64
CA PRO A 446 -3.65 16.68 6.70
C PRO A 446 -2.31 16.91 7.40
N PRO A 447 -2.28 16.88 8.75
CA PRO A 447 -1.04 16.96 9.49
C PRO A 447 -0.20 15.70 9.27
N THR A 448 1.12 15.86 9.19
CA THR A 448 2.04 14.73 9.19
C THR A 448 2.81 14.66 10.50
N PRO A 449 3.18 13.47 10.99
CA PRO A 449 4.01 13.32 12.17
C PRO A 449 5.33 14.10 12.09
N GLU A 450 5.91 14.21 10.91
CA GLU A 450 7.14 14.98 10.66
C GLU A 450 6.96 16.46 10.88
N ALA A 451 5.93 17.07 10.28
CA ALA A 451 5.63 18.48 10.45
C ALA A 451 5.45 18.83 11.95
N VAL A 452 4.81 17.93 12.69
CA VAL A 452 4.64 18.10 14.14
C VAL A 452 5.97 18.03 14.89
N ARG A 453 6.84 17.05 14.56
CA ARG A 453 8.17 16.92 15.19
C ARG A 453 9.07 18.13 14.90
N GLU A 454 9.04 18.60 13.66
CA GLU A 454 9.79 19.80 13.25
C GLU A 454 9.35 21.03 14.04
N LEU A 455 8.03 21.20 14.22
CA LEU A 455 7.49 22.31 15.01
C LEU A 455 7.83 22.18 16.50
N ALA A 456 7.77 20.98 17.06
CA ALA A 456 8.18 20.73 18.44
C ALA A 456 9.67 21.06 18.63
N THR A 457 10.54 20.59 17.71
CA THR A 457 11.99 20.89 17.71
C THR A 457 12.25 22.39 17.55
N ALA A 458 11.44 23.08 16.74
CA ALA A 458 11.51 24.53 16.58
C ALA A 458 10.96 25.33 17.77
N GLY A 459 10.50 24.64 18.82
CA GLY A 459 10.08 25.27 20.09
C GLY A 459 8.60 25.65 20.15
N ALA A 460 7.73 25.10 19.30
CA ALA A 460 6.29 25.26 19.44
C ALA A 460 5.80 24.66 20.76
N ARG A 461 4.80 25.28 21.39
CA ARG A 461 4.18 24.80 22.64
C ARG A 461 2.91 23.98 22.42
N ALA A 462 2.32 24.08 21.25
CA ALA A 462 1.19 23.26 20.77
C ALA A 462 1.13 23.31 19.25
N VAL A 463 0.47 22.36 18.63
CA VAL A 463 0.18 22.36 17.19
C VAL A 463 -1.33 22.35 16.96
N LEU A 464 -1.80 23.25 16.11
CA LEU A 464 -3.21 23.40 15.74
C LEU A 464 -3.42 23.00 14.29
N VAL A 465 -4.48 22.21 14.05
CA VAL A 465 -4.90 21.75 12.72
C VAL A 465 -6.28 22.33 12.41
N ASP A 466 -6.50 22.81 11.19
CA ASP A 466 -7.83 23.27 10.76
C ASP A 466 -8.71 22.09 10.36
N GLY A 467 -9.68 21.77 11.17
CA GLY A 467 -10.56 20.61 11.03
C GLY A 467 -10.44 19.64 12.22
N PRO A 468 -11.37 18.69 12.32
CA PRO A 468 -11.35 17.70 13.38
C PRO A 468 -10.10 16.81 13.28
N LEU A 469 -9.49 16.54 14.41
CA LEU A 469 -8.36 15.63 14.54
C LEU A 469 -8.77 14.52 15.51
N PRO A 470 -9.31 13.39 15.02
CA PRO A 470 -9.66 12.27 15.86
C PRO A 470 -8.45 11.74 16.62
N ALA A 471 -8.67 11.20 17.82
CA ALA A 471 -7.60 10.59 18.58
C ALA A 471 -6.94 9.45 17.76
N GLY A 472 -5.59 9.43 17.74
CA GLY A 472 -4.84 8.46 16.93
C GLY A 472 -4.75 8.77 15.44
N SER A 473 -5.22 9.93 14.96
CA SER A 473 -5.13 10.33 13.55
C SER A 473 -3.72 10.28 12.99
N LEU A 474 -2.71 10.55 13.83
CA LEU A 474 -1.30 10.51 13.46
C LEU A 474 -0.66 9.14 13.68
N GLY A 475 -1.44 8.13 14.10
CA GLY A 475 -0.95 6.78 14.35
C GLY A 475 -0.13 6.61 15.63
N VAL A 476 0.24 7.69 16.30
CA VAL A 476 1.07 7.69 17.52
C VAL A 476 0.41 8.51 18.61
N ASP A 477 0.31 7.94 19.80
CA ASP A 477 -0.38 8.59 20.92
C ASP A 477 0.51 9.49 21.77
N GLU A 478 1.76 9.10 21.97
CA GLU A 478 2.59 9.62 23.06
C GLU A 478 3.99 10.05 22.59
N ALA A 479 4.21 10.10 21.26
CA ALA A 479 5.54 10.32 20.70
C ALA A 479 5.87 11.80 20.42
N PHE A 480 4.95 12.71 20.72
CA PHE A 480 5.16 14.14 20.50
C PHE A 480 5.33 14.85 21.84
N GLU A 481 6.31 15.75 21.89
CA GLU A 481 6.61 16.56 23.07
C GLU A 481 5.60 17.70 23.27
N VAL A 482 4.73 17.93 22.28
CA VAL A 482 3.74 19.02 22.28
C VAL A 482 2.34 18.49 22.00
N PRO A 483 1.31 19.07 22.62
CA PRO A 483 -0.09 18.74 22.34
C PRO A 483 -0.49 19.13 20.90
N ILE A 484 -1.27 18.27 20.25
CA ILE A 484 -1.81 18.49 18.91
C ILE A 484 -3.34 18.48 18.98
N LEU A 485 -3.96 19.48 18.37
CA LEU A 485 -5.38 19.75 18.51
C LEU A 485 -6.03 20.05 17.16
N GLY A 486 -7.19 19.43 16.92
CA GLY A 486 -8.09 19.82 15.83
C GLY A 486 -8.92 21.04 16.22
N LEU A 487 -9.09 21.98 15.29
CA LEU A 487 -10.00 23.09 15.41
C LEU A 487 -11.31 22.77 14.67
N PRO A 488 -12.45 23.41 15.00
CA PRO A 488 -13.64 23.34 14.15
C PRO A 488 -13.32 23.75 12.70
N VAL A 489 -13.93 23.07 11.73
CA VAL A 489 -13.72 23.34 10.30
C VAL A 489 -13.88 24.82 9.97
N GLY A 490 -12.90 25.40 9.26
CA GLY A 490 -12.85 26.82 8.89
C GLY A 490 -12.41 27.76 10.01
N MET A 491 -12.14 27.25 11.20
CA MET A 491 -11.62 28.06 12.30
C MET A 491 -10.16 28.48 12.07
N GLY A 492 -9.38 27.61 11.47
CA GLY A 492 -8.00 27.92 11.09
C GLY A 492 -7.90 29.12 10.15
N GLU A 493 -8.78 29.20 9.16
CA GLU A 493 -8.87 30.37 8.27
C GLU A 493 -9.28 31.63 9.03
N THR A 494 -10.25 31.55 9.95
CA THR A 494 -10.64 32.66 10.82
C THR A 494 -9.46 33.17 11.64
N VAL A 495 -8.66 32.25 12.19
CA VAL A 495 -7.45 32.60 12.97
C VAL A 495 -6.43 33.28 12.07
N ARG A 496 -6.17 32.77 10.86
CA ARG A 496 -5.24 33.42 9.91
C ARG A 496 -5.65 34.85 9.57
N GLN A 497 -6.93 35.07 9.30
CA GLN A 497 -7.48 36.41 9.00
C GLN A 497 -7.32 37.38 10.19
N LEU A 498 -7.54 36.90 11.41
CA LEU A 498 -7.33 37.70 12.60
C LEU A 498 -5.85 38.10 12.74
N LEU A 499 -4.96 37.12 12.61
CA LEU A 499 -3.50 37.38 12.70
C LEU A 499 -3.01 38.35 11.58
N ALA A 500 -3.49 38.12 10.34
CA ALA A 500 -3.17 39.01 9.21
C ALA A 500 -3.68 40.46 9.41
N SER A 501 -4.77 40.63 10.16
CA SER A 501 -5.28 41.94 10.53
C SER A 501 -4.61 42.54 11.77
N GLY A 502 -3.55 41.91 12.27
CA GLY A 502 -2.81 42.39 13.46
C GLY A 502 -3.50 42.12 14.80
N ARG A 503 -4.53 41.26 14.81
CA ARG A 503 -5.26 40.88 16.02
C ARG A 503 -4.62 39.63 16.61
N PRO A 504 -4.04 39.69 17.83
CA PRO A 504 -3.44 38.50 18.43
C PRO A 504 -4.50 37.46 18.78
N VAL A 505 -4.15 36.21 18.58
CA VAL A 505 -4.93 35.02 19.00
C VAL A 505 -4.13 34.27 20.04
N GLU A 506 -4.77 33.85 21.11
CA GLU A 506 -4.17 33.14 22.23
C GLU A 506 -4.87 31.81 22.43
N LEU A 507 -4.07 30.76 22.63
CA LEU A 507 -4.52 29.42 23.03
C LEU A 507 -4.25 29.21 24.52
N ALA A 508 -5.25 28.72 25.24
CA ALA A 508 -5.06 28.22 26.60
C ALA A 508 -5.57 26.77 26.66
N LEU A 509 -4.75 25.88 27.20
CA LEU A 509 -5.03 24.48 27.43
C LEU A 509 -5.12 24.22 28.93
N GLY A 510 -6.22 23.63 29.37
CA GLY A 510 -6.43 23.20 30.74
C GLY A 510 -5.76 21.86 31.04
N ALA A 511 -6.14 21.27 32.19
CA ALA A 511 -5.67 19.94 32.57
C ALA A 511 -6.18 18.88 31.59
N THR A 512 -5.35 17.87 31.37
CA THR A 512 -5.74 16.67 30.60
C THR A 512 -6.63 15.78 31.44
N ALA A 513 -7.68 15.25 30.82
CA ALA A 513 -8.53 14.20 31.37
C ALA A 513 -8.50 12.98 30.45
N ILE A 514 -8.71 11.81 31.00
CA ILE A 514 -8.90 10.57 30.24
C ILE A 514 -10.40 10.33 30.15
N GLU A 515 -10.94 10.33 28.94
CA GLU A 515 -12.39 10.15 28.68
C GLU A 515 -12.64 9.01 27.67
N GLY A 516 -13.92 8.62 27.51
CA GLY A 516 -14.29 7.63 26.51
C GLY A 516 -13.86 8.09 25.11
N ASN A 517 -13.24 7.18 24.35
CA ASN A 517 -12.80 7.48 22.99
C ASN A 517 -14.01 7.57 22.03
N PRO A 518 -14.31 8.73 21.43
CA PRO A 518 -15.43 8.88 20.50
C PRO A 518 -15.22 8.09 19.19
N ASP A 519 -13.97 7.77 18.85
CA ASP A 519 -13.57 7.06 17.64
C ASP A 519 -13.43 5.55 17.86
N LEU A 520 -13.91 5.04 19.00
CA LEU A 520 -13.87 3.59 19.29
C LEU A 520 -14.56 2.79 18.19
N ALA A 521 -13.85 1.83 17.63
CA ALA A 521 -14.22 0.97 16.50
C ALA A 521 -14.32 1.68 15.13
N ALA A 522 -14.02 2.97 15.05
CA ALA A 522 -13.90 3.66 13.77
C ALA A 522 -12.61 3.28 13.04
N VAL A 523 -12.62 3.37 11.72
CA VAL A 523 -11.40 3.25 10.90
C VAL A 523 -10.51 4.45 11.14
N ALA A 524 -9.22 4.20 11.38
CA ALA A 524 -8.26 5.27 11.63
C ALA A 524 -8.10 6.16 10.38
N PRO A 525 -8.08 7.48 10.51
CA PRO A 525 -8.04 8.42 9.38
C PRO A 525 -6.83 8.25 8.44
N PHE A 526 -5.73 7.69 8.95
CA PHE A 526 -4.57 7.39 8.12
C PHE A 526 -4.76 6.13 7.25
N SER A 527 -5.69 5.25 7.59
CA SER A 527 -5.85 3.97 6.87
C SER A 527 -6.31 4.21 5.44
N SER A 528 -5.62 3.59 4.49
CA SER A 528 -5.99 3.65 3.08
C SER A 528 -7.32 2.93 2.83
N GLU A 529 -8.17 3.53 2.00
CA GLU A 529 -9.50 3.02 1.68
C GLU A 529 -9.90 3.28 0.23
N GLY A 530 -11.01 2.70 -0.21
CA GLY A 530 -11.66 2.94 -1.49
C GLY A 530 -11.42 1.82 -2.50
N LEU A 531 -11.92 2.02 -3.74
CA LEU A 531 -11.84 0.98 -4.76
C LEU A 531 -10.40 0.77 -5.24
N ALA A 532 -10.03 -0.51 -5.41
CA ALA A 532 -8.85 -0.87 -6.18
C ALA A 532 -9.04 -0.51 -7.68
N PHE A 533 -7.96 -0.52 -8.46
CA PHE A 533 -8.03 -0.14 -9.88
C PHE A 533 -8.79 -1.13 -10.77
N ASP A 534 -9.18 -2.28 -10.26
CA ASP A 534 -10.13 -3.20 -10.90
C ASP A 534 -11.59 -2.92 -10.52
N GLY A 535 -11.83 -1.94 -9.66
CA GLY A 535 -13.14 -1.55 -9.15
C GLY A 535 -13.62 -2.39 -7.96
N SER A 536 -12.79 -3.28 -7.41
CA SER A 536 -13.15 -4.04 -6.22
C SER A 536 -13.10 -3.17 -4.96
N PRO A 537 -14.10 -3.25 -4.07
CA PRO A 537 -14.05 -2.60 -2.77
C PRO A 537 -12.88 -3.12 -1.93
N LYS A 538 -12.09 -2.21 -1.43
CA LYS A 538 -10.93 -2.48 -0.58
C LYS A 538 -10.79 -1.38 0.49
N PRO A 539 -10.29 -1.71 1.67
CA PRO A 539 -9.96 -3.04 2.21
C PRO A 539 -11.20 -3.90 2.49
N GLU A 540 -11.02 -5.23 2.54
CA GLU A 540 -12.13 -6.14 2.84
C GLU A 540 -12.54 -6.06 4.30
N VAL A 541 -11.58 -6.05 5.22
CA VAL A 541 -11.82 -6.04 6.67
C VAL A 541 -10.98 -4.98 7.36
N ALA A 542 -11.39 -4.63 8.59
CA ALA A 542 -10.60 -3.87 9.52
C ALA A 542 -10.22 -4.72 10.74
N ALA A 543 -9.12 -4.37 11.39
CA ALA A 543 -8.69 -4.93 12.67
C ALA A 543 -8.10 -3.84 13.56
N PRO A 544 -7.95 -4.04 14.89
CA PRO A 544 -7.23 -3.12 15.74
C PRO A 544 -5.87 -2.75 15.14
N GLY A 545 -5.56 -1.46 15.06
CA GLY A 545 -4.34 -0.98 14.43
C GLY A 545 -3.84 0.37 14.94
N VAL A 546 -4.31 0.82 16.13
CA VAL A 546 -3.91 2.12 16.70
C VAL A 546 -3.39 1.93 18.12
N GLY A 547 -2.15 2.35 18.36
CA GLY A 547 -1.52 2.36 19.67
C GLY A 547 -1.38 0.98 20.33
N LEU A 548 -1.12 -0.06 19.54
CA LEU A 548 -1.03 -1.43 20.04
C LEU A 548 0.32 -1.71 20.71
N ALA A 549 0.28 -2.27 21.91
CA ALA A 549 1.47 -2.65 22.66
C ALA A 549 2.14 -3.90 22.07
N THR A 550 3.46 -3.86 21.90
CA THR A 550 4.25 -4.93 21.27
C THR A 550 5.72 -4.87 21.66
N SER A 551 6.53 -5.84 21.18
CA SER A 551 7.98 -5.86 21.29
C SER A 551 8.67 -4.80 20.44
N GLU A 552 9.79 -4.28 20.93
CA GLU A 552 10.72 -3.45 20.18
C GLU A 552 12.12 -4.09 20.12
N PRO A 553 12.83 -3.97 18.99
CA PRO A 553 14.17 -4.56 18.88
C PRO A 553 15.21 -3.86 19.77
N GLY A 554 16.25 -4.61 20.10
CA GLY A 554 17.35 -4.14 20.94
C GLY A 554 17.10 -4.32 22.42
N ARG A 555 18.02 -3.78 23.22
CA ARG A 555 17.99 -3.86 24.68
C ARG A 555 17.89 -2.47 25.27
N GLY A 556 17.12 -2.35 26.33
CA GLY A 556 17.09 -1.19 27.19
C GLY A 556 18.20 -1.20 28.23
N ASP A 557 18.09 -0.34 29.21
CA ASP A 557 19.03 -0.27 30.33
C ASP A 557 19.12 -1.64 31.04
N GLU A 558 20.32 -1.98 31.49
CA GLU A 558 20.64 -3.27 32.15
C GLU A 558 20.30 -4.51 31.32
N GLY A 559 20.15 -4.39 29.97
CA GLY A 559 19.84 -5.48 29.07
C GLY A 559 18.38 -5.93 29.04
N ALA A 560 17.47 -5.15 29.63
CA ALA A 560 16.04 -5.43 29.64
C ALA A 560 15.45 -5.50 28.22
N ALA A 561 14.42 -6.33 28.02
CA ALA A 561 13.68 -6.36 26.78
C ALA A 561 12.88 -5.05 26.59
N ARG A 562 12.85 -4.56 25.36
CA ARG A 562 12.14 -3.32 25.02
C ARG A 562 10.73 -3.63 24.50
N TYR A 563 9.81 -2.77 24.89
CA TYR A 563 8.44 -2.80 24.43
C TYR A 563 8.02 -1.38 24.02
N GLY A 564 7.02 -1.28 23.17
CA GLY A 564 6.48 -0.02 22.73
C GLY A 564 5.06 -0.13 22.22
N THR A 565 4.58 0.90 21.57
CA THR A 565 3.30 0.90 20.87
C THR A 565 3.53 1.09 19.38
N VAL A 566 2.67 0.46 18.56
CA VAL A 566 2.70 0.58 17.11
C VAL A 566 1.31 0.94 16.58
N SER A 567 1.27 1.82 15.60
CA SER A 567 0.06 2.19 14.86
C SER A 567 0.27 2.04 13.37
N GLY A 568 -0.71 1.51 12.68
CA GLY A 568 -0.66 1.34 11.22
C GLY A 568 -1.60 0.26 10.72
N SER A 569 -1.87 0.28 9.44
CA SER A 569 -2.60 -0.80 8.76
C SER A 569 -1.81 -2.11 8.76
N SER A 570 -0.46 -2.08 8.89
CA SER A 570 0.36 -3.28 9.05
C SER A 570 0.18 -3.91 10.45
N ALA A 571 0.04 -3.10 11.50
CA ALA A 571 -0.31 -3.60 12.83
C ALA A 571 -1.68 -4.30 12.79
N ALA A 572 -2.68 -3.70 12.13
CA ALA A 572 -3.98 -4.32 11.91
C ALA A 572 -3.88 -5.63 11.09
N ALA A 573 -3.02 -5.66 10.06
CA ALA A 573 -2.79 -6.86 9.26
C ALA A 573 -2.12 -7.98 10.09
N ALA A 574 -1.23 -7.63 11.04
CA ALA A 574 -0.64 -8.59 11.98
C ALA A 574 -1.69 -9.20 12.92
N ILE A 575 -2.60 -8.38 13.46
CA ILE A 575 -3.75 -8.85 14.24
C ILE A 575 -4.63 -9.80 13.41
N ALA A 576 -4.92 -9.43 12.15
CA ALA A 576 -5.70 -10.28 11.24
C ALA A 576 -4.99 -11.58 10.88
N ALA A 577 -3.66 -11.59 10.75
CA ALA A 577 -2.87 -12.80 10.52
C ALA A 577 -2.90 -13.75 11.73
N GLY A 578 -2.78 -13.20 12.95
CA GLY A 578 -2.97 -13.97 14.19
C GLY A 578 -4.39 -14.54 14.28
N ALA A 579 -5.42 -13.72 14.01
CA ALA A 579 -6.82 -14.15 13.97
C ALA A 579 -7.06 -15.26 12.93
N ALA A 580 -6.47 -15.15 11.76
CA ALA A 580 -6.51 -16.18 10.73
C ALA A 580 -5.86 -17.49 11.20
N ALA A 581 -4.77 -17.43 11.99
CA ALA A 581 -4.14 -18.62 12.58
C ALA A 581 -5.07 -19.34 13.55
N LEU A 582 -5.81 -18.60 14.39
CA LEU A 582 -6.83 -19.20 15.27
C LEU A 582 -7.91 -19.92 14.46
N VAL A 583 -8.37 -19.32 13.35
CA VAL A 583 -9.36 -19.96 12.45
C VAL A 583 -8.77 -21.20 11.79
N VAL A 584 -7.52 -21.18 11.33
CA VAL A 584 -6.86 -22.37 10.75
C VAL A 584 -6.73 -23.51 11.76
N GLN A 585 -6.39 -23.19 13.02
CA GLN A 585 -6.35 -24.19 14.11
C GLN A 585 -7.72 -24.82 14.32
N ALA A 586 -8.80 -24.03 14.32
CA ALA A 586 -10.18 -24.54 14.49
C ALA A 586 -10.72 -25.26 13.24
N ARG A 587 -10.31 -24.84 12.07
CA ARG A 587 -10.82 -25.27 10.76
C ARG A 587 -9.67 -25.63 9.80
N PRO A 588 -8.88 -26.67 10.07
CA PRO A 588 -7.74 -27.06 9.22
C PRO A 588 -8.15 -27.56 7.82
N ASP A 589 -9.41 -27.88 7.64
CA ASP A 589 -10.05 -28.33 6.39
C ASP A 589 -10.25 -27.20 5.36
N LEU A 590 -10.25 -25.94 5.79
CA LEU A 590 -10.40 -24.81 4.87
C LEU A 590 -9.13 -24.64 4.03
N ASP A 591 -9.29 -24.50 2.72
CA ASP A 591 -8.22 -23.99 1.85
C ASP A 591 -8.02 -22.48 2.03
N ALA A 592 -7.04 -21.88 1.35
CA ALA A 592 -6.75 -20.46 1.48
C ALA A 592 -7.92 -19.56 1.04
N SER A 593 -8.68 -19.94 0.01
CA SER A 593 -9.87 -19.21 -0.43
C SER A 593 -10.99 -19.31 0.59
N GLY A 594 -11.23 -20.50 1.14
CA GLY A 594 -12.19 -20.73 2.22
C GLY A 594 -11.85 -19.96 3.48
N LEU A 595 -10.57 -19.95 3.89
CA LEU A 595 -10.08 -19.14 5.02
C LEU A 595 -10.37 -17.65 4.81
N ARG A 596 -10.02 -17.10 3.65
CA ARG A 596 -10.34 -15.71 3.28
C ARG A 596 -11.85 -15.46 3.32
N GLY A 597 -12.62 -16.39 2.76
CA GLY A 597 -14.08 -16.32 2.71
C GLY A 597 -14.73 -16.25 4.09
N VAL A 598 -14.32 -17.10 5.05
CA VAL A 598 -14.89 -17.10 6.41
C VAL A 598 -14.50 -15.84 7.19
N LEU A 599 -13.28 -15.32 7.02
CA LEU A 599 -12.82 -14.08 7.64
C LEU A 599 -13.64 -12.86 7.18
N VAL A 600 -13.93 -12.79 5.88
CA VAL A 600 -14.75 -11.69 5.31
C VAL A 600 -16.23 -11.88 5.68
N ALA A 601 -16.76 -13.10 5.57
CA ALA A 601 -18.17 -13.37 5.85
C ALA A 601 -18.57 -13.15 7.31
N SER A 602 -17.64 -13.34 8.24
CA SER A 602 -17.86 -13.15 9.69
C SER A 602 -17.69 -11.70 10.16
N ALA A 603 -17.10 -10.83 9.33
CA ALA A 603 -16.77 -9.48 9.73
C ALA A 603 -18.02 -8.69 10.18
N ARG A 604 -17.87 -7.95 11.29
CA ARG A 604 -18.93 -7.13 11.87
C ARG A 604 -18.96 -5.77 11.18
N PRO A 605 -20.11 -5.35 10.63
CA PRO A 605 -20.23 -4.04 9.97
C PRO A 605 -19.84 -2.91 10.93
N ILE A 606 -19.08 -1.93 10.40
CA ILE A 606 -18.72 -0.72 11.14
C ILE A 606 -19.87 0.29 11.00
N PRO A 607 -20.39 0.83 12.11
CA PRO A 607 -21.46 1.84 12.08
C PRO A 607 -21.04 3.10 11.32
N GLY A 608 -21.96 3.72 10.59
CA GLY A 608 -21.76 5.01 9.93
C GLY A 608 -21.13 4.95 8.53
N GLY A 609 -20.78 3.76 8.04
CA GLY A 609 -20.06 3.59 6.77
C GLY A 609 -18.56 3.91 6.95
N SER A 610 -17.68 3.09 6.42
CA SER A 610 -16.27 3.17 6.84
C SER A 610 -15.26 3.03 5.70
N GLY A 611 -15.64 2.96 4.45
CA GLY A 611 -14.70 2.62 3.37
C GLY A 611 -14.12 1.18 3.45
N VAL A 612 -14.57 0.38 4.44
CA VAL A 612 -14.22 -1.04 4.62
C VAL A 612 -15.40 -1.91 4.17
N ALA A 613 -15.14 -2.82 3.24
CA ALA A 613 -16.21 -3.51 2.52
C ALA A 613 -17.08 -4.44 3.42
N ALA A 614 -16.47 -5.23 4.30
CA ALA A 614 -17.20 -6.18 5.15
C ALA A 614 -17.35 -5.72 6.60
N GLY A 615 -16.33 -5.07 7.16
CA GLY A 615 -16.33 -4.59 8.54
C GLY A 615 -15.14 -5.05 9.38
N THR A 616 -15.26 -5.04 10.70
CA THR A 616 -14.20 -5.46 11.63
C THR A 616 -14.14 -6.97 11.74
N ILE A 617 -12.94 -7.55 11.72
CA ILE A 617 -12.68 -8.98 11.79
C ILE A 617 -13.25 -9.58 13.09
N ASP A 618 -13.86 -10.78 12.98
CA ASP A 618 -14.40 -11.54 14.09
C ASP A 618 -13.99 -13.03 13.98
N PRO A 619 -12.82 -13.42 14.52
CA PRO A 619 -12.31 -14.77 14.37
C PRO A 619 -13.20 -15.81 15.07
N ALA A 620 -13.87 -15.45 16.17
CA ALA A 620 -14.78 -16.36 16.86
C ALA A 620 -15.99 -16.71 15.98
N ALA A 621 -16.61 -15.71 15.35
CA ALA A 621 -17.68 -15.92 14.40
C ALA A 621 -17.18 -16.67 13.13
N ALA A 622 -15.94 -16.42 12.67
CA ALA A 622 -15.36 -17.08 11.51
C ALA A 622 -15.29 -18.62 11.64
N THR A 623 -15.05 -19.13 12.86
CA THR A 623 -15.03 -20.58 13.12
C THR A 623 -16.37 -21.27 12.87
N ALA A 624 -17.49 -20.52 12.95
CA ALA A 624 -18.85 -21.03 12.80
C ALA A 624 -19.49 -20.75 11.43
N ILE A 625 -18.79 -20.05 10.52
CA ILE A 625 -19.32 -19.74 9.19
C ILE A 625 -19.52 -21.00 8.34
N GLU A 626 -20.69 -21.13 7.75
CA GLU A 626 -21.10 -22.29 6.94
C GLU A 626 -21.15 -21.99 5.43
N LEU A 627 -21.30 -20.72 5.04
CA LEU A 627 -21.35 -20.27 3.65
C LEU A 627 -20.28 -19.21 3.40
N VAL A 628 -19.54 -19.36 2.32
CA VAL A 628 -18.58 -18.35 1.86
C VAL A 628 -18.82 -18.01 0.39
N ALA A 629 -18.38 -16.83 -0.03
CA ALA A 629 -18.38 -16.40 -1.42
C ALA A 629 -16.96 -16.33 -1.98
N GLU A 630 -16.80 -16.69 -3.25
CA GLU A 630 -15.57 -16.49 -4.02
C GLU A 630 -15.89 -15.78 -5.35
N PRO A 631 -15.38 -14.58 -5.58
CA PRO A 631 -14.66 -13.74 -4.61
C PRO A 631 -15.57 -13.34 -3.42
N PRO A 632 -15.01 -13.05 -2.24
CA PRO A 632 -15.80 -12.69 -1.06
C PRO A 632 -16.48 -11.32 -1.17
N ILE A 633 -16.05 -10.52 -2.15
CA ILE A 633 -16.61 -9.22 -2.51
C ILE A 633 -16.78 -9.19 -4.03
N ALA A 634 -17.94 -8.76 -4.51
CA ALA A 634 -18.26 -8.75 -5.93
C ALA A 634 -17.90 -7.40 -6.57
N THR A 635 -17.23 -7.44 -7.70
CA THR A 635 -17.06 -6.29 -8.57
C THR A 635 -17.98 -6.43 -9.76
N LEU A 636 -18.83 -5.43 -10.01
CA LEU A 636 -19.72 -5.42 -11.15
C LEU A 636 -19.16 -4.50 -12.23
N GLY A 637 -18.88 -5.06 -13.41
CA GLY A 637 -18.34 -4.33 -14.56
C GLY A 637 -19.40 -4.05 -15.61
N GLY A 638 -19.32 -2.89 -16.24
CA GLY A 638 -20.22 -2.49 -17.33
C GLY A 638 -19.92 -1.07 -17.81
N ARG A 639 -20.44 -0.73 -18.98
CA ARG A 639 -20.46 0.67 -19.45
C ARG A 639 -21.71 1.33 -18.87
N LEU A 640 -21.51 2.13 -17.85
CA LEU A 640 -22.57 2.99 -17.31
C LEU A 640 -22.74 4.28 -18.15
N ALA A 641 -22.97 4.10 -19.47
CA ALA A 641 -23.49 5.19 -20.27
C ALA A 641 -25.01 5.24 -20.04
N GLU A 642 -25.59 6.40 -19.94
CA GLU A 642 -27.00 6.76 -19.71
C GLU A 642 -27.96 5.56 -19.61
N GLY A 643 -28.20 5.02 -18.40
CA GLY A 643 -28.92 3.79 -18.18
C GLY A 643 -28.20 2.56 -18.71
N GLY A 644 -27.65 1.73 -17.86
CA GLY A 644 -26.86 0.57 -18.27
C GLY A 644 -26.91 -0.54 -17.27
N GLU A 645 -26.47 -1.72 -17.70
CA GLU A 645 -26.33 -2.88 -16.84
C GLU A 645 -24.85 -3.10 -16.51
N ALA A 646 -24.60 -3.26 -15.22
CA ALA A 646 -23.32 -3.77 -14.71
C ALA A 646 -23.51 -5.22 -14.29
N THR A 647 -22.60 -6.09 -14.69
CA THR A 647 -22.70 -7.53 -14.43
C THR A 647 -21.49 -8.06 -13.70
N GLY A 648 -21.71 -9.10 -12.89
CA GLY A 648 -20.67 -9.84 -12.21
C GLY A 648 -21.17 -11.20 -11.75
N SER A 649 -20.33 -11.97 -11.09
CA SER A 649 -20.73 -13.21 -10.46
C SER A 649 -19.94 -13.48 -9.20
N VAL A 650 -20.54 -14.26 -8.30
CA VAL A 650 -19.88 -14.85 -7.14
C VAL A 650 -20.24 -16.32 -7.05
N THR A 651 -19.30 -17.15 -6.67
CA THR A 651 -19.54 -18.55 -6.37
C THR A 651 -19.74 -18.71 -4.87
N VAL A 652 -20.92 -19.19 -4.47
CA VAL A 652 -21.21 -19.48 -3.06
C VAL A 652 -20.89 -20.94 -2.79
N HIS A 653 -20.11 -21.19 -1.72
CA HIS A 653 -19.67 -22.52 -1.30
C HIS A 653 -20.29 -22.87 0.04
N ASN A 654 -20.79 -24.10 0.17
CA ASN A 654 -21.17 -24.68 1.45
C ASN A 654 -19.94 -25.33 2.09
N VAL A 655 -19.31 -24.65 3.04
CA VAL A 655 -18.13 -25.13 3.79
C VAL A 655 -18.52 -25.86 5.08
N SER A 656 -19.81 -26.17 5.27
CA SER A 656 -20.31 -26.94 6.40
C SER A 656 -20.41 -28.44 6.06
N ARG A 657 -20.68 -29.25 7.07
CA ARG A 657 -20.87 -30.72 6.97
C ARG A 657 -22.31 -31.13 6.71
N ARG A 658 -23.23 -30.17 6.51
CA ARG A 658 -24.68 -30.42 6.32
C ARG A 658 -25.18 -29.78 5.02
N PRO A 659 -26.25 -30.27 4.42
CA PRO A 659 -26.92 -29.64 3.29
C PRO A 659 -27.55 -28.29 3.75
N LEU A 660 -27.43 -27.27 2.94
CA LEU A 660 -27.97 -25.94 3.19
C LEU A 660 -28.91 -25.52 2.06
N ALA A 661 -30.18 -25.25 2.39
CA ALA A 661 -31.11 -24.61 1.48
C ALA A 661 -30.95 -23.10 1.56
N ILE A 662 -30.45 -22.50 0.49
CA ILE A 662 -30.15 -21.06 0.43
C ILE A 662 -31.21 -20.30 -0.36
N ARG A 663 -31.44 -19.05 0.04
CA ARG A 663 -32.14 -18.01 -0.72
C ARG A 663 -31.24 -16.82 -0.94
N VAL A 664 -31.27 -16.30 -2.17
CA VAL A 664 -30.48 -15.17 -2.60
C VAL A 664 -31.40 -13.98 -2.80
N GLY A 665 -31.06 -12.85 -2.20
CA GLY A 665 -31.82 -11.61 -2.31
C GLY A 665 -30.91 -10.39 -2.41
N ALA A 666 -31.38 -9.35 -3.10
CA ALA A 666 -30.75 -8.07 -3.01
C ALA A 666 -30.86 -7.57 -1.56
N GLY A 667 -29.73 -7.20 -0.97
CA GLY A 667 -29.72 -6.50 0.32
C GLY A 667 -29.89 -4.99 0.11
N ALA A 668 -29.07 -4.19 0.77
CA ALA A 668 -29.06 -2.73 0.53
C ALA A 668 -28.50 -2.43 -0.86
N THR A 669 -29.20 -1.60 -1.63
CA THR A 669 -28.78 -1.08 -2.94
C THR A 669 -28.80 0.46 -2.91
N PRO A 670 -27.93 1.15 -3.63
CA PRO A 670 -27.99 2.60 -3.79
C PRO A 670 -29.29 3.03 -4.49
N SER A 671 -29.70 4.28 -4.30
CA SER A 671 -30.82 4.85 -5.04
C SER A 671 -30.58 4.81 -6.55
N GLY A 672 -31.61 4.44 -7.32
CA GLY A 672 -31.52 4.30 -8.78
C GLY A 672 -30.76 3.05 -9.27
N VAL A 673 -30.49 2.09 -8.38
CA VAL A 673 -29.86 0.80 -8.74
C VAL A 673 -30.76 -0.36 -8.33
N THR A 674 -31.12 -1.20 -9.29
CA THR A 674 -31.85 -2.46 -9.06
C THR A 674 -30.92 -3.65 -9.26
N LEU A 675 -30.68 -4.45 -8.21
CA LEU A 675 -29.86 -5.65 -8.28
C LEU A 675 -30.73 -6.89 -8.50
N THR A 676 -30.45 -7.66 -9.55
CA THR A 676 -31.00 -8.99 -9.80
C THR A 676 -29.93 -10.06 -9.60
N ALA A 677 -30.24 -11.10 -8.86
CA ALA A 677 -29.33 -12.23 -8.61
C ALA A 677 -29.99 -13.57 -9.04
N LYS A 678 -29.27 -14.40 -9.77
CA LYS A 678 -29.73 -15.70 -10.26
C LYS A 678 -28.68 -16.78 -10.02
N PRO A 679 -29.08 -17.99 -9.52
CA PRO A 679 -30.44 -18.41 -9.10
C PRO A 679 -30.86 -17.76 -7.78
N ALA A 680 -32.18 -17.56 -7.59
CA ALA A 680 -32.74 -16.99 -6.37
C ALA A 680 -32.79 -17.96 -5.18
N ALA A 681 -32.75 -19.26 -5.41
CA ALA A 681 -32.69 -20.30 -4.39
C ALA A 681 -32.00 -21.55 -4.89
N ARG A 682 -31.35 -22.29 -3.98
CA ARG A 682 -30.66 -23.55 -4.25
C ARG A 682 -30.48 -24.35 -2.97
N THR A 683 -30.38 -25.67 -3.08
CA THR A 683 -29.89 -26.53 -2.00
C THR A 683 -28.47 -26.97 -2.33
N LEU A 684 -27.52 -26.70 -1.43
CA LEU A 684 -26.12 -27.06 -1.55
C LEU A 684 -25.79 -28.20 -0.60
N ARG A 685 -25.28 -29.30 -1.11
CA ARG A 685 -24.69 -30.39 -0.30
C ARG A 685 -23.37 -29.88 0.33
N PRO A 686 -22.82 -30.56 1.35
CA PRO A 686 -21.49 -30.29 1.85
C PRO A 686 -20.45 -30.22 0.71
N GLY A 687 -19.60 -29.21 0.67
CA GLY A 687 -18.61 -28.96 -0.36
C GLY A 687 -19.16 -28.52 -1.73
N ALA A 688 -20.48 -28.45 -1.91
CA ALA A 688 -21.08 -28.02 -3.18
C ALA A 688 -21.04 -26.49 -3.33
N THR A 689 -21.01 -26.05 -4.59
CA THR A 689 -20.95 -24.66 -4.99
C THR A 689 -22.12 -24.28 -5.89
N VAL A 690 -22.42 -22.99 -5.95
CA VAL A 690 -23.34 -22.40 -6.92
C VAL A 690 -22.82 -21.05 -7.39
N GLU A 691 -22.73 -20.84 -8.70
CA GLU A 691 -22.49 -19.53 -9.26
C GLU A 691 -23.77 -18.70 -9.22
N ILE A 692 -23.68 -17.50 -8.62
CA ILE A 692 -24.75 -16.51 -8.59
C ILE A 692 -24.33 -15.37 -9.51
N ARG A 693 -25.08 -15.20 -10.60
CA ARG A 693 -24.93 -14.08 -11.51
C ARG A 693 -25.64 -12.86 -10.95
N LEU A 694 -24.94 -11.72 -10.99
CA LEU A 694 -25.41 -10.43 -10.52
C LEU A 694 -25.59 -9.51 -11.73
N ILE A 695 -26.74 -8.87 -11.81
CA ILE A 695 -27.05 -7.85 -12.82
C ILE A 695 -27.59 -6.64 -12.07
N ALA A 696 -26.86 -5.54 -12.10
CA ALA A 696 -27.28 -4.27 -11.55
C ALA A 696 -27.74 -3.36 -12.70
N ALA A 697 -29.03 -3.06 -12.74
CA ALA A 697 -29.59 -2.06 -13.64
C ALA A 697 -29.50 -0.69 -12.97
N VAL A 698 -28.83 0.26 -13.64
CA VAL A 698 -28.66 1.63 -13.19
C VAL A 698 -29.57 2.51 -14.03
N GLU A 699 -30.57 3.15 -13.41
CA GLU A 699 -31.64 3.88 -14.11
C GLU A 699 -31.17 5.17 -14.79
N ALA A 700 -30.17 5.81 -14.26
CA ALA A 700 -29.56 7.00 -14.84
C ALA A 700 -28.04 7.00 -14.62
N ARG A 701 -27.29 7.70 -15.48
CA ARG A 701 -25.85 7.91 -15.24
C ARG A 701 -25.66 8.57 -13.87
N PRO A 702 -24.82 8.01 -12.98
CA PRO A 702 -24.47 8.66 -11.74
C PRO A 702 -23.95 10.08 -12.03
N GLY A 703 -24.51 11.07 -11.37
CA GLY A 703 -24.21 12.50 -11.64
C GLY A 703 -22.78 12.91 -11.28
N ALA A 704 -22.07 12.09 -10.53
CA ALA A 704 -20.68 12.31 -10.10
C ALA A 704 -19.86 11.01 -10.20
N PRO A 705 -18.52 11.11 -10.40
CA PRO A 705 -17.63 9.98 -10.24
C PRO A 705 -17.69 9.46 -8.82
N GLY A 706 -17.48 8.15 -8.65
CA GLY A 706 -17.53 7.51 -7.34
C GLY A 706 -17.65 6.00 -7.41
N ALA A 707 -18.21 5.41 -6.36
CA ALA A 707 -18.59 4.03 -6.28
C ALA A 707 -20.09 3.92 -5.99
N LEU A 708 -20.76 2.98 -6.67
CA LEU A 708 -22.09 2.51 -6.28
C LEU A 708 -21.89 1.20 -5.53
N GLU A 709 -22.25 1.17 -4.26
CA GLU A 709 -21.96 0.05 -3.37
C GLU A 709 -23.25 -0.52 -2.79
N GLY A 710 -23.25 -1.82 -2.55
CA GLY A 710 -24.38 -2.50 -1.93
C GLY A 710 -24.00 -3.87 -1.39
N VAL A 711 -25.00 -4.61 -0.94
CA VAL A 711 -24.79 -5.94 -0.32
C VAL A 711 -25.77 -6.94 -0.91
N LEU A 712 -25.23 -8.06 -1.40
CA LEU A 712 -26.02 -9.27 -1.69
C LEU A 712 -26.19 -10.06 -0.39
N ARG A 713 -27.39 -10.60 -0.16
CA ARG A 713 -27.70 -11.46 1.00
C ARG A 713 -28.00 -12.87 0.54
N VAL A 714 -27.26 -13.83 1.12
CA VAL A 714 -27.54 -15.26 0.92
C VAL A 714 -27.92 -15.83 2.29
N THR A 715 -29.17 -16.25 2.44
CA THR A 715 -29.74 -16.73 3.70
C THR A 715 -29.89 -18.23 3.65
N ALA A 716 -29.34 -18.94 4.62
CA ALA A 716 -29.58 -20.36 4.79
C ALA A 716 -30.79 -20.60 5.72
N ARG A 717 -31.67 -21.58 5.43
CA ARG A 717 -32.92 -21.83 6.18
C ARG A 717 -32.71 -22.19 7.66
N ALA A 718 -31.57 -22.73 8.02
CA ALA A 718 -31.21 -23.13 9.38
C ALA A 718 -29.79 -22.67 9.76
N GLY A 719 -29.31 -21.57 9.19
CA GLY A 719 -27.97 -21.06 9.38
C GLY A 719 -27.92 -19.55 9.27
N GLY A 720 -26.70 -19.02 9.28
CA GLY A 720 -26.47 -17.60 9.23
C GLY A 720 -26.78 -16.94 7.86
N VAL A 721 -26.59 -15.64 7.83
CA VAL A 721 -26.71 -14.83 6.61
C VAL A 721 -25.30 -14.51 6.11
N LEU A 722 -24.97 -15.00 4.91
CA LEU A 722 -23.79 -14.55 4.19
C LEU A 722 -24.09 -13.17 3.55
N ARG A 723 -23.26 -12.21 3.86
CA ARG A 723 -23.30 -10.85 3.27
C ARG A 723 -22.15 -10.78 2.27
N VAL A 724 -22.44 -10.45 1.02
CA VAL A 724 -21.43 -10.25 -0.01
C VAL A 724 -21.50 -8.79 -0.46
N PRO A 725 -20.56 -7.95 -0.03
CA PRO A 725 -20.47 -6.59 -0.53
C PRO A 725 -20.24 -6.59 -2.04
N TRP A 726 -20.77 -5.60 -2.75
CA TRP A 726 -20.51 -5.41 -4.17
C TRP A 726 -20.34 -3.94 -4.49
N ALA A 727 -19.57 -3.64 -5.53
CA ALA A 727 -19.42 -2.28 -6.04
C ALA A 727 -19.40 -2.21 -7.55
N ILE A 728 -19.75 -1.01 -8.04
CA ILE A 728 -19.61 -0.57 -9.41
C ILE A 728 -18.76 0.70 -9.38
N ALA A 729 -17.60 0.68 -10.03
CA ALA A 729 -16.80 1.88 -10.18
C ALA A 729 -17.43 2.81 -11.23
N VAL A 730 -17.63 4.07 -10.86
CA VAL A 730 -18.06 5.14 -11.76
C VAL A 730 -16.85 6.05 -12.01
N PRO A 731 -16.10 5.84 -13.11
CA PRO A 731 -14.89 6.62 -13.37
C PRO A 731 -15.23 8.08 -13.64
N ALA A 732 -14.29 8.96 -13.33
CA ALA A 732 -14.37 10.37 -13.73
C ALA A 732 -14.39 10.47 -15.27
N SER A 733 -15.21 11.39 -15.80
CA SER A 733 -15.36 11.55 -17.25
C SER A 733 -14.13 12.18 -17.89
N ASP A 734 -13.89 11.79 -19.13
CA ASP A 734 -13.11 12.38 -20.26
C ASP A 734 -12.16 13.56 -19.94
N ARG A 735 -11.16 13.31 -19.10
CA ARG A 735 -10.05 14.24 -18.92
C ARG A 735 -8.80 13.68 -19.58
N ALA A 736 -7.97 14.57 -20.12
CA ALA A 736 -6.73 14.20 -20.78
C ALA A 736 -5.82 13.38 -19.86
N LEU A 737 -5.37 12.22 -20.37
CA LEU A 737 -4.45 11.30 -19.69
C LEU A 737 -2.98 11.52 -20.12
N LEU A 738 -2.77 12.33 -21.15
CA LEU A 738 -1.47 12.74 -21.67
C LEU A 738 -1.39 14.27 -21.68
N ASP A 739 -0.31 14.82 -21.13
CA ASP A 739 -0.03 16.25 -21.14
C ASP A 739 1.45 16.51 -21.37
N GLY A 740 1.79 17.73 -21.82
CA GLY A 740 3.18 18.18 -21.98
C GLY A 740 4.03 17.31 -22.91
N VAL A 741 3.41 16.61 -23.87
CA VAL A 741 4.10 15.71 -24.81
C VAL A 741 5.01 16.52 -25.72
N ARG A 742 6.31 16.40 -25.55
CA ARG A 742 7.30 17.14 -26.32
C ARG A 742 8.60 16.36 -26.54
N LEU A 743 9.23 16.58 -27.67
CA LEU A 743 10.56 16.07 -27.96
C LEU A 743 11.59 17.21 -27.81
N SER A 744 12.71 16.94 -27.17
CA SER A 744 13.76 17.94 -26.88
C SER A 744 14.33 18.60 -28.17
N THR A 745 14.28 17.88 -29.30
CA THR A 745 14.65 18.39 -30.65
C THR A 745 13.84 17.69 -31.71
N ALA A 746 13.37 18.46 -32.68
CA ALA A 746 12.61 17.94 -33.83
C ALA A 746 13.47 17.31 -34.91
N ALA A 747 14.81 17.48 -34.90
CA ALA A 747 15.68 16.92 -35.90
C ALA A 747 17.06 16.58 -35.32
N PHE A 748 17.48 15.31 -35.44
CA PHE A 748 18.73 14.80 -34.87
C PHE A 748 19.36 13.70 -35.73
N LYS A 749 20.65 13.45 -35.48
CA LYS A 749 21.36 12.28 -36.03
C LYS A 749 21.16 11.11 -35.04
N PRO A 750 21.03 9.84 -35.52
CA PRO A 750 20.95 8.70 -34.63
C PRO A 750 22.16 8.63 -33.67
N SER A 751 21.85 8.63 -32.37
CA SER A 751 22.87 8.59 -31.30
C SER A 751 22.35 7.75 -30.13
N ASP A 752 23.21 6.88 -29.65
CA ASP A 752 22.92 6.06 -28.44
C ASP A 752 23.35 6.78 -27.14
N THR A 753 24.28 7.76 -27.27
CA THR A 753 24.82 8.52 -26.13
C THR A 753 24.15 9.88 -25.96
N GLN A 754 23.57 10.44 -27.00
CA GLN A 754 22.88 11.74 -27.01
C GLN A 754 21.51 11.60 -27.69
N PRO A 755 20.58 10.84 -27.15
CA PRO A 755 19.26 10.68 -27.75
C PRO A 755 18.44 11.97 -27.64
N ALA A 756 17.49 12.18 -28.56
CA ALA A 756 16.44 13.14 -28.31
C ALA A 756 15.53 12.64 -27.19
N VAL A 757 15.15 13.52 -26.26
CA VAL A 757 14.33 13.13 -25.09
C VAL A 757 12.87 13.47 -25.35
N LEU A 758 12.02 12.44 -25.38
CA LEU A 758 10.56 12.57 -25.36
C LEU A 758 10.11 12.69 -23.89
N SER A 759 9.57 13.84 -23.51
CA SER A 759 9.02 14.10 -22.19
C SER A 759 7.51 14.20 -22.26
N LEU A 760 6.81 13.67 -21.24
CA LEU A 760 5.36 13.73 -21.11
C LEU A 760 4.92 13.54 -19.68
N VAL A 761 3.70 13.99 -19.35
CA VAL A 761 2.96 13.58 -18.16
C VAL A 761 1.97 12.50 -18.60
N ALA A 762 1.97 11.37 -17.89
CA ALA A 762 1.06 10.25 -18.14
C ALA A 762 0.21 9.99 -16.91
N GLY A 763 -1.08 9.68 -17.12
CA GLY A 763 -2.04 9.57 -16.03
C GLY A 763 -2.37 10.93 -15.41
N ARG A 764 -3.15 10.93 -14.35
CA ARG A 764 -3.62 12.18 -13.74
C ARG A 764 -3.77 12.04 -12.23
N VAL A 765 -3.53 13.12 -11.51
CA VAL A 765 -3.89 13.29 -10.11
C VAL A 765 -4.80 14.51 -10.03
N ASP A 766 -6.03 14.29 -9.59
CA ASP A 766 -7.04 15.31 -9.36
C ASP A 766 -7.40 15.36 -7.87
N GLY A 767 -8.35 16.23 -7.48
CA GLY A 767 -8.83 16.35 -6.11
C GLY A 767 -7.99 17.28 -5.25
N SER A 768 -8.25 17.27 -3.95
CA SER A 768 -7.52 18.03 -2.95
C SER A 768 -6.32 17.22 -2.41
N ILE A 769 -5.43 17.88 -1.68
CA ILE A 769 -4.23 17.24 -1.11
C ILE A 769 -4.59 16.19 -0.05
N ASP A 770 -5.67 16.41 0.67
CA ASP A 770 -6.23 15.53 1.70
C ASP A 770 -7.09 14.40 1.13
N ARG A 771 -7.54 14.53 -0.13
CA ARG A 771 -8.30 13.48 -0.82
C ARG A 771 -7.95 13.42 -2.31
N PRO A 772 -6.76 12.93 -2.66
CA PRO A 772 -6.32 12.82 -4.05
C PRO A 772 -7.13 11.78 -4.82
N GLN A 773 -7.37 12.04 -6.09
CA GLN A 773 -7.94 11.08 -7.03
C GLN A 773 -6.90 10.73 -8.08
N LEU A 774 -6.51 9.47 -8.14
CA LEU A 774 -5.55 8.97 -9.11
C LEU A 774 -6.28 8.38 -10.32
N LEU A 775 -5.79 8.72 -11.51
CA LEU A 775 -6.20 8.12 -12.78
C LEU A 775 -4.99 7.45 -13.44
N PRO A 776 -4.62 6.23 -13.02
CA PRO A 776 -3.48 5.51 -13.56
C PRO A 776 -3.81 4.90 -14.92
N LEU A 777 -2.77 4.46 -15.62
CA LEU A 777 -2.89 3.83 -16.93
C LEU A 777 -2.71 2.31 -16.82
N LYS A 778 -3.55 1.57 -17.52
CA LYS A 778 -3.35 0.14 -17.78
C LYS A 778 -2.11 -0.09 -18.64
N SER A 779 -1.86 0.83 -19.61
CA SER A 779 -0.66 0.79 -20.44
C SER A 779 -0.35 2.15 -21.04
N LEU A 780 0.95 2.39 -21.26
CA LEU A 780 1.52 3.49 -22.04
C LEU A 780 2.39 2.88 -23.14
N THR A 781 2.08 3.19 -24.40
CA THR A 781 2.85 2.67 -25.53
C THR A 781 3.32 3.78 -26.46
N ILE A 782 4.50 3.60 -27.07
CA ILE A 782 5.07 4.50 -28.05
C ILE A 782 5.39 3.68 -29.29
N ASP A 783 4.66 3.94 -30.37
CA ASP A 783 4.83 3.27 -31.65
C ASP A 783 5.45 4.24 -32.68
N LEU A 784 6.37 3.73 -33.53
CA LEU A 784 7.08 4.50 -34.53
C LEU A 784 6.42 4.35 -35.91
N TYR A 785 6.22 5.47 -36.59
CA TYR A 785 5.65 5.52 -37.95
C TYR A 785 6.57 6.22 -38.95
N ARG A 786 6.45 5.84 -40.22
CA ARG A 786 6.95 6.59 -41.37
C ARG A 786 5.79 6.79 -42.35
N GLY A 787 5.27 8.00 -42.41
CA GLY A 787 3.99 8.27 -43.07
C GLY A 787 2.88 7.39 -42.44
N ARG A 788 2.14 6.66 -43.27
CA ARG A 788 1.07 5.74 -42.77
C ARG A 788 1.57 4.37 -42.29
N ARG A 789 2.87 4.07 -42.49
CA ARG A 789 3.42 2.75 -42.19
C ARG A 789 3.86 2.67 -40.73
N ASN A 790 3.23 1.81 -39.92
CA ASN A 790 3.71 1.47 -38.60
C ASN A 790 4.98 0.62 -38.70
N LEU A 791 6.09 1.11 -38.15
CA LEU A 791 7.38 0.42 -38.13
C LEU A 791 7.51 -0.50 -36.89
N GLY A 792 6.65 -0.29 -35.87
CA GLY A 792 6.54 -1.09 -34.64
C GLY A 792 6.76 -0.28 -33.39
N ARG A 793 6.64 -0.99 -32.26
CA ARG A 793 6.67 -0.43 -30.91
C ARG A 793 8.10 -0.17 -30.44
N LEU A 794 8.34 1.04 -29.90
CA LEU A 794 9.57 1.42 -29.21
C LEU A 794 9.48 1.19 -27.71
N VAL A 795 8.32 1.53 -27.08
CA VAL A 795 8.11 1.44 -25.64
C VAL A 795 6.73 0.82 -25.37
N GLY A 796 6.63 -0.03 -24.36
CA GLY A 796 5.37 -0.60 -23.90
C GLY A 796 5.43 -0.86 -22.41
N LEU A 797 4.88 0.08 -21.61
CA LEU A 797 4.76 -0.03 -20.16
C LEU A 797 3.37 -0.48 -19.77
N ARG A 798 3.28 -1.23 -18.68
CA ARG A 798 2.02 -1.64 -18.05
C ARG A 798 1.96 -1.13 -16.62
N ASP A 799 0.75 -0.96 -16.10
CA ASP A 799 0.46 -0.55 -14.73
C ASP A 799 1.20 0.74 -14.37
N VAL A 800 0.91 1.80 -15.13
CA VAL A 800 1.63 3.08 -15.07
C VAL A 800 0.92 4.02 -14.12
N LEU A 801 1.57 4.41 -13.04
CA LEU A 801 1.08 5.43 -12.10
C LEU A 801 1.16 6.82 -12.74
N PRO A 802 0.31 7.77 -12.31
CA PRO A 802 0.40 9.15 -12.75
C PRO A 802 1.77 9.75 -12.45
N GLY A 803 2.37 10.46 -13.44
CA GLY A 803 3.67 11.09 -13.24
C GLY A 803 4.30 11.62 -14.50
N ARG A 804 5.52 12.14 -14.37
CA ARG A 804 6.35 12.60 -15.48
C ARG A 804 7.24 11.48 -15.97
N TYR A 805 7.26 11.29 -17.28
CA TYR A 805 8.04 10.24 -17.95
C TYR A 805 8.94 10.86 -19.01
N ALA A 806 10.14 10.32 -19.13
CA ALA A 806 11.11 10.71 -20.14
C ALA A 806 11.68 9.47 -20.85
N PHE A 807 11.74 9.54 -22.19
CA PHE A 807 12.21 8.44 -23.03
C PHE A 807 13.28 8.94 -24.02
N GLY A 808 14.43 8.31 -24.06
CA GLY A 808 15.48 8.59 -25.03
C GLY A 808 15.11 8.02 -26.41
N ILE A 809 14.95 8.86 -27.41
CA ILE A 809 14.69 8.49 -28.81
C ILE A 809 16.02 8.53 -29.58
N THR A 810 16.64 7.37 -29.72
CA THR A 810 18.00 7.22 -30.30
C THR A 810 18.09 7.35 -31.81
N GLY A 811 16.96 7.43 -32.50
CA GLY A 811 16.95 7.35 -33.98
C GLY A 811 17.17 5.92 -34.49
N ARG A 812 16.91 4.93 -33.64
CA ARG A 812 16.83 3.52 -34.07
C ARG A 812 15.39 3.09 -34.16
N GLY A 813 15.13 2.23 -35.12
CA GLY A 813 13.83 1.59 -35.25
C GLY A 813 13.63 0.47 -34.22
N PRO A 814 12.42 -0.09 -34.15
CA PRO A 814 12.08 -1.14 -33.18
C PRO A 814 12.99 -2.38 -33.22
N ARG A 815 13.67 -2.63 -34.35
CA ARG A 815 14.61 -3.75 -34.48
C ARG A 815 16.08 -3.36 -34.22
N GLY A 816 16.33 -2.17 -33.66
CA GLY A 816 17.67 -1.67 -33.35
C GLY A 816 18.44 -1.09 -34.54
N ALA A 817 17.96 -1.26 -35.77
CA ALA A 817 18.60 -0.67 -36.95
C ALA A 817 18.49 0.86 -36.92
N ARG A 818 19.53 1.56 -37.34
CA ARG A 818 19.49 3.01 -37.51
C ARG A 818 18.43 3.38 -38.55
N LEU A 819 17.64 4.38 -38.23
CA LEU A 819 16.65 4.92 -39.15
C LEU A 819 17.36 5.71 -40.28
N ALA A 820 16.89 5.54 -41.51
CA ALA A 820 17.36 6.32 -42.63
C ALA A 820 16.97 7.79 -42.49
N PRO A 821 17.76 8.74 -43.06
CA PRO A 821 17.36 10.14 -43.11
C PRO A 821 15.97 10.32 -43.72
N ALA A 822 15.00 10.70 -42.92
CA ALA A 822 13.60 10.91 -43.29
C ALA A 822 12.78 11.55 -42.17
N GLY A 823 11.53 11.89 -42.48
CA GLY A 823 10.52 12.25 -41.45
C GLY A 823 9.88 11.01 -40.84
N TYR A 824 9.71 11.05 -39.52
CA TYR A 824 9.11 10.01 -38.72
C TYR A 824 8.11 10.61 -37.74
N GLU A 825 7.26 9.76 -37.17
CA GLU A 825 6.26 10.14 -36.20
C GLU A 825 6.21 9.10 -35.05
N LEU A 826 6.10 9.59 -33.82
CA LEU A 826 5.82 8.79 -32.64
C LEU A 826 4.32 8.91 -32.34
N ALA A 827 3.63 7.79 -32.20
CA ALA A 827 2.29 7.73 -31.67
C ALA A 827 2.38 7.23 -30.22
N ILE A 828 1.98 8.08 -29.30
CA ILE A 828 1.96 7.82 -27.85
C ILE A 828 0.52 7.50 -27.50
N VAL A 829 0.26 6.30 -26.95
CA VAL A 829 -1.10 5.85 -26.59
C VAL A 829 -1.17 5.53 -25.12
N ALA A 830 -2.03 6.23 -24.40
CA ALA A 830 -2.37 6.02 -23.00
C ALA A 830 -3.71 5.27 -22.90
N THR A 831 -3.71 4.11 -22.26
CA THR A 831 -4.93 3.32 -22.03
C THR A 831 -5.29 3.39 -20.53
N PRO A 832 -6.48 3.91 -20.16
CA PRO A 832 -6.86 4.01 -18.75
C PRO A 832 -7.13 2.66 -18.12
N VAL A 833 -7.01 2.57 -16.79
CA VAL A 833 -7.59 1.46 -16.01
C VAL A 833 -9.11 1.57 -15.97
N GLY A 834 -9.81 0.46 -15.68
CA GLY A 834 -11.27 0.45 -15.59
C GLY A 834 -12.01 0.54 -16.93
N GLY A 835 -11.30 0.54 -18.06
CA GLY A 835 -11.87 0.69 -19.40
C GLY A 835 -12.05 2.17 -19.79
N GLY A 836 -12.29 2.42 -21.04
CA GLY A 836 -12.42 3.77 -21.61
C GLY A 836 -11.71 3.87 -22.94
N ARG A 837 -11.81 5.05 -23.56
CA ARG A 837 -11.14 5.31 -24.84
C ARG A 837 -9.65 5.55 -24.58
N PRO A 838 -8.74 4.85 -25.26
CA PRO A 838 -7.33 5.22 -25.26
C PRO A 838 -7.16 6.64 -25.80
N GLU A 839 -6.28 7.40 -25.18
CA GLU A 839 -5.86 8.71 -25.67
C GLU A 839 -4.58 8.57 -26.47
N GLU A 840 -4.52 9.24 -27.62
CA GLU A 840 -3.36 9.22 -28.51
C GLU A 840 -2.83 10.64 -28.72
N SER A 841 -1.53 10.80 -28.57
CA SER A 841 -0.78 12.01 -28.94
C SER A 841 0.29 11.66 -29.96
N ARG A 842 0.59 12.59 -30.89
CA ARG A 842 1.57 12.37 -31.94
C ARG A 842 2.65 13.44 -31.97
N VAL A 843 3.90 13.00 -32.15
CA VAL A 843 5.06 13.88 -32.23
C VAL A 843 5.86 13.54 -33.47
N VAL A 844 6.07 14.52 -34.37
CA VAL A 844 6.87 14.36 -35.57
C VAL A 844 8.32 14.74 -35.35
N PHE A 845 9.23 14.01 -35.97
CA PHE A 845 10.66 14.31 -35.94
C PHE A 845 11.35 13.92 -37.26
N ARG A 846 12.58 14.44 -37.46
CA ARG A 846 13.39 14.14 -38.63
C ARG A 846 14.72 13.54 -38.21
N VAL A 847 15.05 12.41 -38.80
CA VAL A 847 16.41 11.86 -38.77
C VAL A 847 17.24 12.49 -39.85
N ARG A 848 18.45 12.98 -39.52
CA ARG A 848 19.40 13.62 -40.44
C ARG A 848 20.53 12.69 -40.82
#